data_588dd4f837e2d0a542faf41a5966fc33
#
_entry.id   588dd4f837e2d0a542faf41a5966fc33
#
_cell.length_a   1.000
_cell.length_b   1.000
_cell.length_c   1.000
_cell.angle_alpha   90.00
_cell.angle_beta   90.00
_cell.angle_gamma   90.00
#
_symmetry.space_group_name_H-M   'P 1'
#
loop_
_entity.id
_entity.type
_entity.pdbx_description
1 polymer ?
#
loop_
_entity_poly.entity_id
_entity_poly.type
_entity_poly.pdbx_seq_one_letter_code
_entity_poly.pdbx_strand_id
1 'polypeptide(L)'
;MTTIESRPPSPEDLADNAQQPCGHGRMMRKEDPRFIRGRGTYVDDVALPGMLHLAILRSPYAHARIVRIDVTAAQAHPKVKAVVTGADLAAKGLAWMPTLANDVQAVLATDKTRFQGQEVAFVVAEDRYSARDACELVDVDYEPRDPVVDARTALDPSAPVIRTDLEGKSDNHIFDWETGDAAATEAVFAKADVVVQQEIVYPRMHPAPMETCGAVADLDPVTGKLTLWTTSQAPHAHRTLYALVAGLPEHKIRVISPDIGGGFGNKVPIYPGYVCAIVASLLLDKPVKWMEDRSENLTSTGFARDYIMVGEIAANRDGKILAIRSNVLADHGAFNAQAAPAKYPAGFFGVFTGSYDIEAAYCHMTAVYTNKAPGGVAYACSFRITEAVYFVERLVDCLAFELKMDPAELRLRNLLRPNQFPYQSKTGWVYDSGDYETTMRKAMNMIGYEALRAEQKQRRARGELMGIGMSFFTEAVGAGPRKDMDILGLGMADGCELRVHPTGKAVLRLSVQTQGQGHETTFAQIVAEELGIAPDDIEVVHGDTDQTPFGLGTYGSRSTPVSGGAAALVARKVRDKAKIIASGMLEVSVADLQWEKGKFHVKGDPSAAVTIADIAMRAHGAGDLPEGIEGGLDAEVCYNPSNLTYPYGAYFCVVDIDPGTAVVKVRRFLAVDDCGTRINPMIIEGQVHGGIVDGIGMALMEMIAFDEDGNCLGGSLMDYLIPTALEVPHLETGHTVTPSPHHPIGAKGIGESATVGSPPAVVNAVVDALAPFGVRHADMPLTPSRVWEAMQGRATPPI
;
A
#
# COMPACT_ATOMS: atom_id res chain seq x y z
N MET A 1 15.34 -34.44 -5.13
CA MET A 1 15.84 -33.41 -4.19
C MET A 1 17.17 -32.94 -4.72
N THR A 2 17.20 -31.88 -5.54
CA THR A 2 18.43 -31.23 -5.96
C THR A 2 18.86 -30.31 -4.83
N THR A 3 20.03 -30.57 -4.27
CA THR A 3 20.69 -29.68 -3.32
C THR A 3 20.88 -28.32 -3.96
N ILE A 4 20.22 -27.31 -3.42
CA ILE A 4 20.42 -25.92 -3.79
C ILE A 4 21.77 -25.54 -3.20
N GLU A 5 22.81 -25.46 -4.05
CA GLU A 5 24.07 -24.81 -3.68
C GLU A 5 23.77 -23.31 -3.49
N SER A 6 23.68 -22.89 -2.24
CA SER A 6 23.64 -21.47 -1.90
C SER A 6 24.98 -20.83 -2.31
N ARG A 7 24.95 -19.83 -3.17
CA ARG A 7 26.11 -18.99 -3.47
C ARG A 7 26.64 -18.44 -2.13
N PRO A 8 27.96 -18.50 -1.87
CA PRO A 8 28.50 -17.86 -0.68
C PRO A 8 28.20 -16.35 -0.72
N PRO A 9 27.86 -15.75 0.41
CA PRO A 9 27.53 -14.32 0.47
C PRO A 9 28.70 -13.47 -0.02
N SER A 10 28.39 -12.41 -0.74
CA SER A 10 29.40 -11.46 -1.22
C SER A 10 30.03 -10.69 -0.04
N PRO A 11 31.18 -10.04 -0.20
CA PRO A 11 31.73 -9.15 0.83
C PRO A 11 30.78 -8.02 1.21
N GLU A 12 29.92 -7.54 0.28
CA GLU A 12 28.85 -6.56 0.54
C GLU A 12 27.74 -7.18 1.37
N ASP A 13 27.32 -8.41 1.07
CA ASP A 13 26.33 -9.16 1.86
C ASP A 13 26.84 -9.42 3.29
N LEU A 14 28.13 -9.64 3.45
CA LEU A 14 28.76 -9.82 4.76
C LEU A 14 28.83 -8.51 5.54
N ALA A 15 29.11 -7.38 4.88
CA ALA A 15 29.07 -6.06 5.50
C ALA A 15 27.64 -5.66 5.92
N ASP A 16 26.66 -5.94 5.07
CA ASP A 16 25.24 -5.74 5.40
C ASP A 16 24.73 -6.67 6.51
N ASN A 17 25.32 -7.85 6.65
CA ASN A 17 24.97 -8.83 7.66
C ASN A 17 25.68 -8.58 9.01
N ALA A 18 26.60 -7.62 9.09
CA ALA A 18 27.22 -7.29 10.36
C ALA A 18 26.15 -6.68 11.30
N GLN A 19 25.88 -7.34 12.40
CA GLN A 19 25.01 -6.82 13.45
C GLN A 19 25.68 -5.61 14.10
N GLN A 20 25.09 -4.44 13.93
CA GLN A 20 25.55 -3.24 14.63
C GLN A 20 24.93 -3.22 16.04
N PRO A 21 25.69 -3.11 17.09
CA PRO A 21 25.17 -3.11 18.46
C PRO A 21 24.31 -1.89 18.78
N CYS A 22 24.37 -0.86 17.93
CA CYS A 22 23.61 0.37 18.07
C CYS A 22 23.42 1.00 16.69
N GLY A 23 22.17 1.29 16.31
CA GLY A 23 21.84 2.00 15.08
C GLY A 23 21.42 1.12 13.91
N HIS A 24 21.71 1.59 12.69
CA HIS A 24 21.33 0.91 11.45
C HIS A 24 22.12 -0.38 11.25
N GLY A 25 21.52 -1.37 10.61
CA GLY A 25 22.14 -2.66 10.30
C GLY A 25 21.17 -3.83 10.46
N ARG A 26 21.64 -5.03 10.10
CA ARG A 26 20.83 -6.26 10.21
C ARG A 26 20.55 -6.58 11.67
N MET A 27 19.28 -6.62 12.04
CA MET A 27 18.81 -6.94 13.39
C MET A 27 17.53 -7.77 13.27
N MET A 28 17.40 -8.80 14.12
CA MET A 28 16.15 -9.57 14.26
C MET A 28 15.04 -8.66 14.77
N ARG A 29 13.80 -8.88 14.33
CA ARG A 29 12.67 -8.07 14.78
C ARG A 29 12.41 -8.28 16.29
N LYS A 30 12.27 -7.19 17.00
CA LYS A 30 11.99 -7.16 18.46
C LYS A 30 10.63 -7.78 18.79
N GLU A 31 9.68 -7.64 17.88
CA GLU A 31 8.32 -8.13 17.99
C GLU A 31 8.18 -9.65 17.73
N ASP A 32 9.09 -10.29 17.00
CA ASP A 32 8.98 -11.69 16.63
C ASP A 32 8.83 -12.67 17.83
N PRO A 33 9.55 -12.49 18.97
CA PRO A 33 9.42 -13.38 20.10
C PRO A 33 8.00 -13.52 20.67
N ARG A 34 7.17 -12.46 20.59
CA ARG A 34 5.78 -12.53 21.05
C ARG A 34 4.89 -13.22 20.01
N PHE A 35 5.11 -12.99 18.72
CA PHE A 35 4.33 -13.62 17.65
C PHE A 35 4.55 -15.12 17.54
N ILE A 36 5.81 -15.58 17.50
CA ILE A 36 6.12 -17.01 17.41
C ILE A 36 5.72 -17.82 18.64
N ARG A 37 5.38 -17.16 19.76
CA ARG A 37 4.87 -17.77 20.99
C ARG A 37 3.35 -17.67 21.11
N GLY A 38 2.64 -17.19 20.07
CA GLY A 38 1.19 -16.99 20.09
C GLY A 38 0.72 -15.92 21.07
N ARG A 39 1.54 -14.87 21.30
CA ARG A 39 1.23 -13.75 22.21
C ARG A 39 0.92 -12.45 21.45
N GLY A 40 0.66 -12.53 20.16
CA GLY A 40 0.05 -11.45 19.41
C GLY A 40 -1.38 -11.23 19.90
N THR A 41 -1.88 -10.00 19.81
CA THR A 41 -3.27 -9.65 20.16
C THR A 41 -3.91 -9.00 18.97
N TYR A 42 -4.82 -9.71 18.31
CA TYR A 42 -5.57 -9.25 17.14
C TYR A 42 -6.97 -8.79 17.55
N VAL A 43 -7.70 -8.14 16.64
CA VAL A 43 -9.04 -7.64 16.96
C VAL A 43 -10.00 -8.76 17.37
N ASP A 44 -9.91 -9.94 16.75
CA ASP A 44 -10.77 -11.09 17.14
C ASP A 44 -10.43 -11.67 18.53
N ASP A 45 -9.23 -11.43 19.06
CA ASP A 45 -8.84 -11.84 20.42
C ASP A 45 -9.43 -10.95 21.51
N VAL A 46 -9.90 -9.74 21.16
CA VAL A 46 -10.49 -8.81 22.13
C VAL A 46 -11.80 -9.36 22.65
N ALA A 47 -11.90 -9.57 23.96
CA ALA A 47 -13.09 -10.06 24.64
C ALA A 47 -13.43 -9.15 25.83
N LEU A 48 -14.65 -8.62 25.86
CA LEU A 48 -15.12 -7.71 26.90
C LEU A 48 -16.33 -8.32 27.65
N PRO A 49 -16.51 -8.01 28.93
CA PRO A 49 -17.68 -8.49 29.68
C PRO A 49 -19.00 -8.05 29.04
N GLY A 50 -19.91 -8.99 28.81
CA GLY A 50 -21.22 -8.70 28.23
C GLY A 50 -21.20 -8.33 26.74
N MET A 51 -20.08 -8.60 26.05
CA MET A 51 -19.93 -8.30 24.62
C MET A 51 -20.92 -9.09 23.78
N LEU A 52 -21.50 -8.39 22.80
CA LEU A 52 -22.42 -8.93 21.80
C LEU A 52 -21.70 -9.08 20.45
N HIS A 53 -22.30 -9.83 19.55
CA HIS A 53 -21.77 -10.10 18.22
C HIS A 53 -22.70 -9.59 17.13
N LEU A 54 -22.13 -8.98 16.12
CA LEU A 54 -22.85 -8.42 14.97
C LEU A 54 -22.55 -9.23 13.72
N ALA A 55 -23.60 -9.56 12.96
CA ALA A 55 -23.52 -10.09 11.61
C ALA A 55 -24.29 -9.16 10.65
N ILE A 56 -23.85 -9.10 9.40
CA ILE A 56 -24.42 -8.24 8.37
C ILE A 56 -25.12 -9.08 7.33
N LEU A 57 -26.39 -8.74 7.05
CA LEU A 57 -27.10 -9.24 5.88
C LEU A 57 -26.65 -8.47 4.65
N ARG A 58 -26.18 -9.19 3.63
CA ARG A 58 -25.68 -8.62 2.39
C ARG A 58 -26.57 -8.97 1.20
N SER A 59 -26.62 -8.07 0.22
CA SER A 59 -27.39 -8.28 -1.01
C SER A 59 -26.84 -9.44 -1.82
N PRO A 60 -27.68 -10.36 -2.30
CA PRO A 60 -27.30 -11.37 -3.30
C PRO A 60 -27.24 -10.80 -4.73
N TYR A 61 -27.73 -9.58 -4.96
CA TYR A 61 -27.83 -8.95 -6.28
C TYR A 61 -26.86 -7.77 -6.42
N ALA A 62 -26.28 -7.66 -7.60
CA ALA A 62 -25.43 -6.52 -7.95
C ALA A 62 -26.26 -5.24 -8.17
N HIS A 63 -27.46 -5.36 -8.74
CA HIS A 63 -28.39 -4.24 -8.94
C HIS A 63 -29.83 -4.70 -8.74
N ALA A 64 -30.47 -4.23 -7.69
CA ALA A 64 -31.87 -4.55 -7.41
C ALA A 64 -32.53 -3.42 -6.60
N ARG A 65 -33.81 -3.18 -6.84
CA ARG A 65 -34.65 -2.36 -5.97
C ARG A 65 -35.00 -3.17 -4.72
N ILE A 66 -34.89 -2.58 -3.54
CA ILE A 66 -35.39 -3.15 -2.30
C ILE A 66 -36.87 -2.75 -2.19
N VAL A 67 -37.74 -3.75 -2.24
CA VAL A 67 -39.19 -3.52 -2.15
C VAL A 67 -39.66 -3.51 -0.71
N ARG A 68 -39.18 -4.47 0.09
CA ARG A 68 -39.54 -4.66 1.49
C ARG A 68 -38.40 -5.34 2.26
N ILE A 69 -38.20 -4.96 3.50
CA ILE A 69 -37.38 -5.67 4.48
C ILE A 69 -38.26 -6.04 5.66
N ASP A 70 -38.42 -7.35 5.92
CA ASP A 70 -39.15 -7.86 7.07
C ASP A 70 -38.17 -8.48 8.08
N VAL A 71 -38.08 -7.85 9.26
CA VAL A 71 -37.14 -8.25 10.32
C VAL A 71 -37.86 -9.04 11.44
N THR A 72 -39.18 -9.30 11.31
CA THR A 72 -40.00 -9.82 12.40
C THR A 72 -39.52 -11.16 12.92
N ALA A 73 -39.16 -12.11 12.02
CA ALA A 73 -38.68 -13.43 12.40
C ALA A 73 -37.30 -13.35 13.08
N ALA A 74 -36.40 -12.51 12.56
CA ALA A 74 -35.09 -12.30 13.16
C ALA A 74 -35.17 -11.68 14.55
N GLN A 75 -36.06 -10.68 14.76
CA GLN A 75 -36.30 -10.06 16.06
C GLN A 75 -36.89 -11.04 17.06
N ALA A 76 -37.66 -12.04 16.64
CA ALA A 76 -38.25 -13.07 17.51
C ALA A 76 -37.23 -14.12 17.97
N HIS A 77 -36.03 -14.16 17.39
CA HIS A 77 -35.00 -15.14 17.79
C HIS A 77 -34.49 -14.84 19.23
N PRO A 78 -34.48 -15.85 20.14
CA PRO A 78 -34.33 -15.64 21.57
C PRO A 78 -33.03 -14.96 22.02
N LYS A 79 -31.95 -15.12 21.23
CA LYS A 79 -30.65 -14.53 21.54
C LYS A 79 -30.40 -13.19 20.84
N VAL A 80 -31.25 -12.76 19.94
CA VAL A 80 -31.13 -11.47 19.23
C VAL A 80 -31.46 -10.32 20.18
N LYS A 81 -30.65 -9.27 20.12
CA LYS A 81 -30.78 -8.03 20.89
C LYS A 81 -31.25 -6.85 20.06
N ALA A 82 -30.85 -6.83 18.77
CA ALA A 82 -31.30 -5.83 17.82
C ALA A 82 -31.24 -6.37 16.40
N VAL A 83 -32.14 -5.89 15.55
CA VAL A 83 -32.05 -5.97 14.09
C VAL A 83 -32.19 -4.55 13.56
N VAL A 84 -31.30 -4.08 12.76
CA VAL A 84 -31.20 -2.67 12.31
C VAL A 84 -31.17 -2.61 10.80
N THR A 85 -32.00 -1.75 10.24
CA THR A 85 -32.08 -1.49 8.79
C THR A 85 -31.58 -0.09 8.44
N GLY A 86 -31.44 0.24 7.15
CA GLY A 86 -31.07 1.58 6.71
C GLY A 86 -32.10 2.65 7.13
N ALA A 87 -33.40 2.30 7.25
CA ALA A 87 -34.43 3.21 7.75
C ALA A 87 -34.22 3.57 9.24
N ASP A 88 -33.79 2.59 10.05
CA ASP A 88 -33.49 2.81 11.47
C ASP A 88 -32.26 3.74 11.62
N LEU A 89 -31.26 3.58 10.74
CA LEU A 89 -30.09 4.46 10.71
C LEU A 89 -30.46 5.89 10.28
N ALA A 90 -31.31 6.03 9.27
CA ALA A 90 -31.77 7.35 8.81
C ALA A 90 -32.52 8.11 9.90
N ALA A 91 -33.36 7.44 10.67
CA ALA A 91 -34.08 8.03 11.81
C ALA A 91 -33.15 8.56 12.92
N LYS A 92 -31.90 8.13 12.94
CA LYS A 92 -30.87 8.54 13.91
C LYS A 92 -29.77 9.45 13.30
N GLY A 93 -29.87 9.81 12.01
CA GLY A 93 -28.84 10.60 11.32
C GLY A 93 -27.54 9.85 11.04
N LEU A 94 -27.57 8.51 10.99
CA LEU A 94 -26.39 7.62 10.86
C LEU A 94 -26.41 6.81 9.55
N ALA A 95 -27.21 7.25 8.57
CA ALA A 95 -27.43 6.47 7.34
C ALA A 95 -26.25 6.52 6.33
N TRP A 96 -25.38 7.50 6.45
CA TRP A 96 -24.33 7.79 5.48
C TRP A 96 -22.96 7.92 6.13
N MET A 97 -21.94 7.53 5.39
CA MET A 97 -20.54 7.68 5.77
C MET A 97 -19.72 8.26 4.61
N PRO A 98 -18.66 9.05 4.88
CA PRO A 98 -17.76 9.53 3.85
C PRO A 98 -16.84 8.42 3.36
N THR A 99 -16.46 8.48 2.09
CA THR A 99 -15.34 7.70 1.53
C THR A 99 -14.03 8.49 1.58
N LEU A 100 -12.90 7.84 1.31
CA LEU A 100 -11.59 8.51 1.24
C LEU A 100 -11.44 9.42 0.00
N ALA A 101 -12.36 9.37 -0.95
CA ALA A 101 -12.38 10.23 -2.15
C ALA A 101 -13.42 11.36 -2.07
N ASN A 102 -13.88 11.71 -0.87
CA ASN A 102 -14.93 12.73 -0.62
C ASN A 102 -16.30 12.39 -1.24
N ASP A 103 -16.57 11.12 -1.58
CA ASP A 103 -17.89 10.65 -1.91
C ASP A 103 -18.64 10.27 -0.63
N VAL A 104 -19.94 10.04 -0.73
CA VAL A 104 -20.80 9.60 0.37
C VAL A 104 -21.37 8.23 0.04
N GLN A 105 -21.23 7.30 0.98
CA GLN A 105 -21.73 5.94 0.85
C GLN A 105 -22.82 5.68 1.90
N ALA A 106 -23.89 4.99 1.52
CA ALA A 106 -24.85 4.47 2.47
C ALA A 106 -24.21 3.42 3.37
N VAL A 107 -24.45 3.48 4.68
CA VAL A 107 -24.02 2.44 5.64
C VAL A 107 -24.79 1.14 5.38
N LEU A 108 -26.12 1.24 5.18
CA LEU A 108 -26.99 0.15 4.77
C LEU A 108 -27.84 0.61 3.59
N ALA A 109 -28.02 -0.24 2.60
CA ALA A 109 -28.87 0.04 1.44
C ALA A 109 -30.36 0.20 1.87
N THR A 110 -31.03 1.21 1.32
CA THR A 110 -32.45 1.53 1.68
C THR A 110 -33.38 1.41 0.50
N ASP A 111 -33.00 1.91 -0.68
CA ASP A 111 -33.82 2.00 -1.88
C ASP A 111 -33.46 0.93 -2.91
N LYS A 112 -32.17 0.74 -3.12
CA LYS A 112 -31.62 -0.24 -4.05
C LYS A 112 -30.22 -0.69 -3.63
N THR A 113 -29.87 -1.90 -4.05
CA THR A 113 -28.48 -2.38 -3.99
C THR A 113 -27.73 -1.98 -5.25
N ARG A 114 -26.46 -1.64 -5.10
CA ARG A 114 -25.60 -1.12 -6.16
C ARG A 114 -24.42 -2.04 -6.51
N PHE A 115 -24.17 -3.06 -5.67
CA PHE A 115 -23.23 -4.14 -5.93
C PHE A 115 -23.61 -5.38 -5.12
N GLN A 116 -23.21 -6.56 -5.58
CA GLN A 116 -23.39 -7.81 -4.82
C GLN A 116 -22.52 -7.78 -3.57
N GLY A 117 -23.08 -8.14 -2.43
CA GLY A 117 -22.40 -8.06 -1.14
C GLY A 117 -22.61 -6.73 -0.40
N GLN A 118 -23.37 -5.76 -0.98
CA GLN A 118 -23.70 -4.52 -0.28
C GLN A 118 -24.53 -4.81 0.97
N GLU A 119 -24.24 -4.06 2.02
CA GLU A 119 -24.87 -4.15 3.34
C GLU A 119 -26.34 -3.70 3.27
N VAL A 120 -27.27 -4.51 3.80
CA VAL A 120 -28.73 -4.24 3.76
C VAL A 120 -29.31 -4.08 5.16
N ALA A 121 -28.91 -4.96 6.08
CA ALA A 121 -29.29 -4.91 7.47
C ALA A 121 -28.19 -5.53 8.33
N PHE A 122 -28.22 -5.32 9.64
CA PHE A 122 -27.38 -6.07 10.55
C PHE A 122 -28.17 -6.60 11.75
N VAL A 123 -27.71 -7.71 12.29
CA VAL A 123 -28.26 -8.36 13.48
C VAL A 123 -27.22 -8.37 14.58
N VAL A 124 -27.64 -8.06 15.81
CA VAL A 124 -26.81 -8.15 17.01
C VAL A 124 -27.38 -9.24 17.92
N ALA A 125 -26.53 -10.21 18.31
CA ALA A 125 -26.94 -11.30 19.18
C ALA A 125 -25.90 -11.61 20.27
N GLU A 126 -26.22 -12.53 21.18
CA GLU A 126 -25.36 -12.94 22.30
C GLU A 126 -24.08 -13.66 21.84
N ASP A 127 -24.08 -14.27 20.67
CA ASP A 127 -22.94 -14.94 20.07
C ASP A 127 -22.95 -14.83 18.54
N ARG A 128 -21.77 -15.08 17.89
CA ARG A 128 -21.59 -14.92 16.44
C ARG A 128 -22.48 -15.85 15.60
N TYR A 129 -22.76 -17.06 16.11
CA TYR A 129 -23.58 -18.04 15.39
C TYR A 129 -25.03 -17.60 15.36
N SER A 130 -25.58 -17.22 16.52
CA SER A 130 -26.95 -16.71 16.62
C SER A 130 -27.15 -15.41 15.83
N ALA A 131 -26.13 -14.55 15.71
CA ALA A 131 -26.20 -13.37 14.87
C ALA A 131 -26.31 -13.73 13.37
N ARG A 132 -25.55 -14.72 12.91
CA ARG A 132 -25.61 -15.22 11.53
C ARG A 132 -26.90 -15.94 11.22
N ASP A 133 -27.30 -16.89 12.07
CA ASP A 133 -28.56 -17.62 11.90
C ASP A 133 -29.75 -16.66 11.81
N ALA A 134 -29.74 -15.60 12.63
CA ALA A 134 -30.79 -14.60 12.61
C ALA A 134 -30.75 -13.66 11.38
N CYS A 135 -29.57 -13.45 10.75
CA CYS A 135 -29.51 -12.77 9.46
C CYS A 135 -30.29 -13.52 8.37
N GLU A 136 -30.27 -14.86 8.38
CA GLU A 136 -31.03 -15.68 7.42
C GLU A 136 -32.55 -15.63 7.64
N LEU A 137 -32.99 -15.14 8.82
CA LEU A 137 -34.43 -14.93 9.13
C LEU A 137 -34.95 -13.54 8.70
N VAL A 138 -34.06 -12.65 8.24
CA VAL A 138 -34.50 -11.38 7.66
C VAL A 138 -34.96 -11.62 6.23
N ASP A 139 -36.25 -11.35 5.96
CA ASP A 139 -36.83 -11.54 4.62
C ASP A 139 -36.76 -10.23 3.83
N VAL A 140 -36.11 -10.27 2.66
CA VAL A 140 -35.97 -9.09 1.79
C VAL A 140 -36.54 -9.39 0.42
N ASP A 141 -37.54 -8.60 0.02
CA ASP A 141 -38.09 -8.64 -1.35
C ASP A 141 -37.25 -7.74 -2.26
N TYR A 142 -36.60 -8.36 -3.25
CA TYR A 142 -35.83 -7.66 -4.26
C TYR A 142 -36.53 -7.68 -5.62
N GLU A 143 -36.38 -6.59 -6.35
CA GLU A 143 -36.70 -6.48 -7.76
C GLU A 143 -35.37 -6.29 -8.53
N PRO A 144 -34.83 -7.39 -9.12
CA PRO A 144 -33.59 -7.34 -9.87
C PRO A 144 -33.67 -6.37 -11.06
N ARG A 145 -32.54 -5.75 -11.40
CA ARG A 145 -32.36 -4.82 -12.51
C ARG A 145 -31.07 -5.15 -13.22
N ASP A 146 -30.96 -4.73 -14.50
CA ASP A 146 -29.74 -4.92 -15.29
C ASP A 146 -28.58 -4.16 -14.66
N PRO A 147 -27.44 -4.81 -14.39
CA PRO A 147 -26.24 -4.16 -13.86
C PRO A 147 -25.36 -3.60 -14.98
N VAL A 148 -24.57 -2.62 -14.64
CA VAL A 148 -23.43 -2.14 -15.46
C VAL A 148 -22.16 -2.78 -14.91
N VAL A 149 -21.62 -3.78 -15.60
CA VAL A 149 -20.45 -4.55 -15.17
C VAL A 149 -19.20 -4.15 -15.96
N ASP A 150 -19.30 -3.95 -17.27
CA ASP A 150 -18.18 -3.50 -18.10
C ASP A 150 -18.08 -1.96 -18.06
N ALA A 151 -16.93 -1.47 -17.60
CA ALA A 151 -16.63 -0.04 -17.54
C ALA A 151 -16.75 0.64 -18.92
N ARG A 152 -16.49 -0.08 -20.02
CA ARG A 152 -16.59 0.45 -21.38
C ARG A 152 -18.00 0.90 -21.75
N THR A 153 -19.02 0.26 -21.17
CA THR A 153 -20.43 0.57 -21.42
C THR A 153 -21.04 1.53 -20.38
N ALA A 154 -20.30 1.88 -19.35
CA ALA A 154 -20.82 2.66 -18.23
C ALA A 154 -21.35 4.05 -18.63
N LEU A 155 -20.81 4.64 -19.68
CA LEU A 155 -21.22 5.96 -20.19
C LEU A 155 -22.16 5.89 -21.39
N ASP A 156 -22.62 4.70 -21.79
CA ASP A 156 -23.60 4.56 -22.84
C ASP A 156 -24.92 5.25 -22.43
N PRO A 157 -25.59 5.97 -23.35
CA PRO A 157 -26.84 6.67 -23.01
C PRO A 157 -27.97 5.75 -22.50
N SER A 158 -27.87 4.44 -22.76
CA SER A 158 -28.82 3.43 -22.27
C SER A 158 -28.43 2.79 -20.95
N ALA A 159 -27.21 3.05 -20.46
CA ALA A 159 -26.75 2.45 -19.21
C ALA A 159 -27.56 2.94 -18.00
N PRO A 160 -28.00 2.03 -17.10
CA PRO A 160 -28.67 2.44 -15.88
C PRO A 160 -27.80 3.34 -15.00
N VAL A 161 -28.35 4.43 -14.48
CA VAL A 161 -27.66 5.30 -13.53
C VAL A 161 -27.53 4.63 -12.17
N ILE A 162 -26.32 4.41 -11.71
CA ILE A 162 -26.00 3.70 -10.45
C ILE A 162 -26.26 4.63 -9.25
N ARG A 163 -25.74 5.85 -9.31
CA ARG A 163 -25.76 6.82 -8.22
C ARG A 163 -26.98 7.76 -8.27
N THR A 164 -28.16 7.17 -8.32
CA THR A 164 -29.44 7.93 -8.27
C THR A 164 -29.70 8.62 -6.92
N ASP A 165 -28.91 8.32 -5.90
CA ASP A 165 -28.86 8.96 -4.59
C ASP A 165 -28.18 10.34 -4.62
N LEU A 166 -27.39 10.63 -5.66
CA LEU A 166 -26.73 11.94 -5.85
C LEU A 166 -27.64 12.89 -6.64
N GLU A 167 -27.94 14.05 -6.08
CA GLU A 167 -28.78 15.06 -6.73
C GLU A 167 -28.21 15.51 -8.09
N GLY A 168 -29.05 15.48 -9.12
CA GLY A 168 -28.68 15.91 -10.47
C GLY A 168 -27.80 14.90 -11.24
N LYS A 169 -27.48 13.73 -10.69
CA LYS A 169 -26.67 12.72 -11.37
C LYS A 169 -27.51 11.99 -12.44
N SER A 170 -27.05 12.04 -13.69
CA SER A 170 -27.76 11.51 -14.87
C SER A 170 -26.97 10.47 -15.68
N ASP A 171 -25.75 10.16 -15.25
CA ASP A 171 -24.84 9.20 -15.90
C ASP A 171 -23.97 8.49 -14.86
N ASN A 172 -23.04 7.64 -15.31
CA ASN A 172 -22.10 6.94 -14.46
C ASN A 172 -20.68 7.55 -14.48
N HIS A 173 -20.50 8.75 -15.00
CA HIS A 173 -19.24 9.48 -14.97
C HIS A 173 -18.89 9.91 -13.53
N ILE A 174 -17.59 9.86 -13.15
CA ILE A 174 -17.10 10.34 -11.85
C ILE A 174 -16.30 11.63 -12.03
N PHE A 175 -15.19 11.54 -12.76
CA PHE A 175 -14.34 12.67 -13.10
C PHE A 175 -13.54 12.40 -14.37
N ASP A 176 -13.10 13.48 -15.02
CA ASP A 176 -12.00 13.47 -15.97
C ASP A 176 -10.77 14.11 -15.34
N TRP A 177 -9.59 13.60 -15.68
CA TRP A 177 -8.31 14.14 -15.23
C TRP A 177 -7.28 14.09 -16.34
N GLU A 178 -6.45 15.13 -16.41
CA GLU A 178 -5.40 15.25 -17.40
C GLU A 178 -4.07 15.65 -16.76
N THR A 179 -2.97 15.23 -17.38
CA THR A 179 -1.62 15.66 -17.00
C THR A 179 -0.68 15.62 -18.20
N GLY A 180 0.38 16.44 -18.14
CA GLY A 180 1.32 16.63 -19.25
C GLY A 180 0.87 17.71 -20.23
N ASP A 181 1.37 17.67 -21.48
CA ASP A 181 1.07 18.64 -22.52
C ASP A 181 0.63 17.91 -23.80
N ALA A 182 -0.66 17.98 -24.12
CA ALA A 182 -1.25 17.33 -25.28
C ALA A 182 -0.67 17.82 -26.60
N ALA A 183 -0.51 19.15 -26.75
CA ALA A 183 -0.05 19.77 -28.00
C ALA A 183 1.44 19.48 -28.26
N ALA A 184 2.28 19.60 -27.24
CA ALA A 184 3.70 19.22 -27.32
C ALA A 184 3.86 17.74 -27.63
N THR A 185 3.06 16.88 -27.00
CA THR A 185 3.09 15.42 -27.22
C THR A 185 2.70 15.09 -28.68
N GLU A 186 1.62 15.66 -29.19
CA GLU A 186 1.20 15.47 -30.59
C GLU A 186 2.29 15.92 -31.58
N ALA A 187 2.93 17.05 -31.31
CA ALA A 187 4.02 17.53 -32.17
C ALA A 187 5.24 16.62 -32.20
N VAL A 188 5.50 15.88 -31.09
CA VAL A 188 6.57 14.88 -31.03
C VAL A 188 6.15 13.61 -31.76
N PHE A 189 4.92 13.13 -31.57
CA PHE A 189 4.40 11.95 -32.27
C PHE A 189 4.42 12.12 -33.78
N ALA A 190 4.10 13.30 -34.28
CA ALA A 190 4.12 13.61 -35.73
C ALA A 190 5.50 13.52 -36.38
N LYS A 191 6.59 13.52 -35.60
CA LYS A 191 7.99 13.46 -36.07
C LYS A 191 8.65 12.12 -35.77
N ALA A 192 7.98 11.23 -35.05
CA ALA A 192 8.56 9.96 -34.64
C ALA A 192 8.73 9.02 -35.83
N ASP A 193 9.81 8.23 -35.83
CA ASP A 193 10.02 7.20 -36.84
C ASP A 193 9.16 5.96 -36.61
N VAL A 194 8.87 5.65 -35.34
CA VAL A 194 8.13 4.48 -34.87
C VAL A 194 7.14 4.89 -33.81
N VAL A 195 5.90 4.47 -33.97
CA VAL A 195 4.84 4.60 -32.98
C VAL A 195 4.26 3.22 -32.72
N VAL A 196 4.19 2.84 -31.46
CA VAL A 196 3.55 1.61 -31.03
C VAL A 196 2.35 1.96 -30.16
N GLN A 197 1.19 1.38 -30.49
CA GLN A 197 -0.04 1.48 -29.68
C GLN A 197 -0.35 0.11 -29.08
N GLN A 198 -0.80 0.12 -27.83
CA GLN A 198 -1.25 -1.09 -27.14
C GLN A 198 -2.35 -0.74 -26.12
N GLU A 199 -3.45 -1.51 -26.16
CA GLU A 199 -4.39 -1.57 -25.04
C GLU A 199 -3.81 -2.53 -23.99
N ILE A 200 -3.84 -2.10 -22.73
CA ILE A 200 -3.30 -2.81 -21.58
C ILE A 200 -4.36 -2.80 -20.50
N VAL A 201 -4.80 -3.98 -20.05
CA VAL A 201 -5.78 -4.11 -18.97
C VAL A 201 -5.08 -4.51 -17.68
N TYR A 202 -5.36 -3.76 -16.63
CA TYR A 202 -5.00 -4.16 -15.28
C TYR A 202 -6.26 -4.65 -14.58
N PRO A 203 -6.44 -5.96 -14.32
CA PRO A 203 -7.69 -6.50 -13.80
C PRO A 203 -7.95 -6.07 -12.36
N ARG A 204 -9.22 -6.16 -11.93
CA ARG A 204 -9.62 -5.95 -10.54
C ARG A 204 -9.00 -7.02 -9.64
N MET A 205 -8.43 -6.61 -8.52
CA MET A 205 -7.73 -7.46 -7.57
C MET A 205 -8.09 -7.15 -6.14
N HIS A 206 -7.78 -8.07 -5.24
CA HIS A 206 -7.98 -7.95 -3.80
C HIS A 206 -6.67 -8.23 -3.05
N PRO A 207 -6.27 -7.45 -2.05
CA PRO A 207 -5.01 -7.64 -1.33
C PRO A 207 -5.00 -8.85 -0.39
N ALA A 208 -6.15 -9.46 -0.13
CA ALA A 208 -6.34 -10.70 0.64
C ALA A 208 -5.47 -10.83 1.92
N PRO A 209 -5.45 -9.83 2.84
CA PRO A 209 -4.71 -9.97 4.09
C PRO A 209 -5.20 -11.18 4.87
N MET A 210 -4.32 -11.89 5.59
CA MET A 210 -4.70 -13.10 6.32
C MET A 210 -5.73 -12.82 7.43
N GLU A 211 -5.63 -11.69 8.13
CA GLU A 211 -6.68 -11.18 8.99
C GLU A 211 -7.63 -10.31 8.16
N THR A 212 -8.92 -10.59 8.22
CA THR A 212 -9.98 -9.79 7.60
C THR A 212 -10.23 -8.49 8.36
N CYS A 213 -11.19 -7.65 7.92
CA CYS A 213 -11.58 -6.45 8.63
C CYS A 213 -12.41 -6.78 9.87
N GLY A 214 -12.29 -5.97 10.93
CA GLY A 214 -13.07 -6.16 12.14
C GLY A 214 -12.94 -5.01 13.12
N ALA A 215 -13.94 -4.91 14.01
CA ALA A 215 -13.97 -3.97 15.11
C ALA A 215 -14.67 -4.51 16.35
N VAL A 216 -14.22 -4.05 17.51
CA VAL A 216 -14.96 -4.09 18.77
C VAL A 216 -15.24 -2.66 19.18
N ALA A 217 -16.50 -2.28 19.26
CA ALA A 217 -16.93 -0.96 19.70
C ALA A 217 -17.51 -1.05 21.12
N ASP A 218 -17.06 -0.19 22.02
CA ASP A 218 -17.49 -0.14 23.41
C ASP A 218 -17.76 1.30 23.85
N LEU A 219 -19.03 1.67 23.97
CA LEU A 219 -19.44 2.95 24.55
C LEU A 219 -19.55 2.80 26.06
N ASP A 220 -18.76 3.56 26.82
CA ASP A 220 -18.97 3.73 28.24
C ASP A 220 -20.14 4.70 28.48
N PRO A 221 -21.30 4.22 28.96
CA PRO A 221 -22.48 5.08 29.14
C PRO A 221 -22.32 6.12 30.25
N VAL A 222 -21.33 5.96 31.13
CA VAL A 222 -21.10 6.89 32.24
C VAL A 222 -20.28 8.10 31.76
N THR A 223 -19.21 7.85 31.03
CA THR A 223 -18.32 8.91 30.53
C THR A 223 -18.71 9.41 29.15
N GLY A 224 -19.50 8.64 28.40
CA GLY A 224 -19.80 8.89 26.99
C GLY A 224 -18.57 8.72 26.09
N LYS A 225 -17.57 7.98 26.54
CA LYS A 225 -16.37 7.69 25.74
C LYS A 225 -16.55 6.40 24.97
N LEU A 226 -16.33 6.47 23.65
CA LEU A 226 -16.33 5.33 22.75
C LEU A 226 -14.91 4.82 22.56
N THR A 227 -14.64 3.58 22.91
CA THR A 227 -13.38 2.90 22.61
C THR A 227 -13.60 1.91 21.48
N LEU A 228 -12.73 1.96 20.48
CA LEU A 228 -12.76 1.10 19.28
C LEU A 228 -11.45 0.34 19.16
N TRP A 229 -11.51 -0.98 19.26
CA TRP A 229 -10.44 -1.86 18.76
C TRP A 229 -10.77 -2.19 17.31
N THR A 230 -9.88 -1.86 16.39
CA THR A 230 -10.18 -1.97 14.95
C THR A 230 -8.94 -2.33 14.14
N THR A 231 -9.16 -3.10 13.07
CA THR A 231 -8.14 -3.41 12.07
C THR A 231 -7.88 -2.17 11.21
N SER A 232 -7.11 -1.21 11.71
CA SER A 232 -6.86 0.06 11.02
C SER A 232 -5.38 0.28 10.71
N GLN A 233 -5.09 0.67 9.46
CA GLN A 233 -3.76 1.16 9.05
C GLN A 233 -3.55 2.63 9.42
N ALA A 234 -4.62 3.37 9.77
CA ALA A 234 -4.61 4.81 10.00
C ALA A 234 -5.52 5.21 11.19
N PRO A 235 -5.22 4.80 12.43
CA PRO A 235 -6.13 4.95 13.55
C PRO A 235 -6.54 6.41 13.83
N HIS A 236 -5.66 7.39 13.67
CA HIS A 236 -6.00 8.81 13.85
C HIS A 236 -6.95 9.33 12.76
N ALA A 237 -6.73 8.96 11.49
CA ALA A 237 -7.66 9.30 10.42
C ALA A 237 -9.03 8.65 10.66
N HIS A 238 -9.04 7.37 11.04
CA HIS A 238 -10.27 6.65 11.40
C HIS A 238 -10.99 7.33 12.58
N ARG A 239 -10.29 7.81 13.62
CA ARG A 239 -10.90 8.55 14.73
C ARG A 239 -11.68 9.76 14.23
N THR A 240 -11.09 10.55 13.33
CA THR A 240 -11.77 11.73 12.74
C THR A 240 -13.01 11.32 11.94
N LEU A 241 -12.89 10.28 11.08
CA LEU A 241 -14.02 9.79 10.30
C LEU A 241 -15.14 9.22 11.19
N TYR A 242 -14.79 8.46 12.23
CA TYR A 242 -15.77 7.92 13.17
C TYR A 242 -16.44 9.03 14.00
N ALA A 243 -15.74 10.12 14.29
CA ALA A 243 -16.33 11.28 14.95
C ALA A 243 -17.43 11.91 14.10
N LEU A 244 -17.19 12.05 12.79
CA LEU A 244 -18.21 12.54 11.85
C LEU A 244 -19.43 11.62 11.78
N VAL A 245 -19.20 10.31 11.69
CA VAL A 245 -20.27 9.31 11.56
C VAL A 245 -21.07 9.17 12.87
N ALA A 246 -20.40 9.08 14.01
CA ALA A 246 -21.05 8.88 15.33
C ALA A 246 -21.63 10.17 15.94
N GLY A 247 -21.32 11.34 15.38
CA GLY A 247 -21.71 12.63 15.96
C GLY A 247 -21.07 12.91 17.33
N LEU A 248 -19.91 12.28 17.60
CA LEU A 248 -19.14 12.45 18.82
C LEU A 248 -17.88 13.29 18.54
N PRO A 249 -17.44 14.16 19.47
CA PRO A 249 -16.17 14.84 19.28
C PRO A 249 -14.98 13.87 19.44
N GLU A 250 -13.88 14.10 18.72
CA GLU A 250 -12.71 13.21 18.67
C GLU A 250 -12.15 12.86 20.05
N HIS A 251 -12.19 13.78 21.03
CA HIS A 251 -11.70 13.54 22.38
C HIS A 251 -12.56 12.54 23.16
N LYS A 252 -13.75 12.20 22.69
CA LYS A 252 -14.62 11.14 23.20
C LYS A 252 -14.44 9.82 22.45
N ILE A 253 -13.56 9.76 21.47
CA ILE A 253 -13.29 8.55 20.69
C ILE A 253 -11.82 8.15 20.86
N ARG A 254 -11.59 6.96 21.34
CA ARG A 254 -10.27 6.29 21.34
C ARG A 254 -10.27 5.17 20.33
N VAL A 255 -9.36 5.20 19.38
CA VAL A 255 -9.14 4.12 18.43
C VAL A 255 -7.85 3.38 18.82
N ILE A 256 -7.97 2.08 19.00
CA ILE A 256 -6.85 1.18 19.27
C ILE A 256 -6.75 0.22 18.10
N SER A 257 -5.63 0.25 17.41
CA SER A 257 -5.28 -0.72 16.40
C SER A 257 -4.24 -1.65 17.00
N PRO A 258 -4.62 -2.89 17.42
CA PRO A 258 -3.69 -3.82 18.03
C PRO A 258 -2.74 -4.41 16.99
N ASP A 259 -2.24 -5.61 17.18
CA ASP A 259 -1.53 -6.31 16.13
C ASP A 259 -2.44 -6.51 14.91
N ILE A 260 -1.90 -6.29 13.72
CA ILE A 260 -2.65 -6.43 12.48
C ILE A 260 -2.03 -7.53 11.61
N GLY A 261 -2.86 -8.49 11.22
CA GLY A 261 -2.52 -9.64 10.40
C GLY A 261 -2.49 -9.35 8.90
N GLY A 262 -1.69 -8.35 8.51
CA GLY A 262 -1.61 -7.81 7.16
C GLY A 262 -2.62 -6.70 6.92
N GLY A 263 -2.23 -5.73 6.11
CA GLY A 263 -3.11 -4.60 5.74
C GLY A 263 -3.20 -4.46 4.23
N PHE A 264 -2.07 -4.22 3.58
CA PHE A 264 -1.89 -4.12 2.14
C PHE A 264 -2.87 -3.14 1.47
N GLY A 265 -3.32 -2.10 2.23
CA GLY A 265 -4.31 -1.14 1.80
C GLY A 265 -5.77 -1.53 2.08
N ASN A 266 -6.09 -2.80 2.35
CA ASN A 266 -7.44 -3.24 2.71
C ASN A 266 -8.00 -2.52 3.95
N LYS A 267 -7.14 -2.14 4.89
CA LYS A 267 -7.51 -1.57 6.19
C LYS A 267 -7.27 -0.06 6.30
N VAL A 268 -7.11 0.63 5.16
CA VAL A 268 -7.00 2.11 5.09
C VAL A 268 -8.37 2.77 5.06
N PRO A 269 -9.36 2.31 4.25
CA PRO A 269 -10.71 2.86 4.26
C PRO A 269 -11.48 2.49 5.53
N ILE A 270 -12.54 3.24 5.81
CA ILE A 270 -13.61 2.76 6.69
C ILE A 270 -14.66 2.04 5.84
N TYR A 271 -15.24 0.98 6.38
CA TYR A 271 -16.30 0.19 5.75
C TYR A 271 -17.57 0.24 6.58
N PRO A 272 -18.74 -0.03 5.97
CA PRO A 272 -20.01 -0.05 6.70
C PRO A 272 -19.99 -0.94 7.95
N GLY A 273 -19.27 -2.07 7.94
CA GLY A 273 -19.18 -2.97 9.10
C GLY A 273 -18.58 -2.33 10.35
N TYR A 274 -17.57 -1.46 10.20
CA TYR A 274 -17.05 -0.68 11.33
C TYR A 274 -18.11 0.26 11.90
N VAL A 275 -18.85 0.94 11.01
CA VAL A 275 -19.92 1.86 11.40
C VAL A 275 -21.06 1.12 12.07
N CYS A 276 -21.46 -0.06 11.54
CA CYS A 276 -22.49 -0.92 12.16
C CYS A 276 -22.12 -1.32 13.59
N ALA A 277 -20.85 -1.67 13.87
CA ALA A 277 -20.39 -1.99 15.22
C ALA A 277 -20.49 -0.77 16.17
N ILE A 278 -20.09 0.42 15.69
CA ILE A 278 -20.20 1.67 16.45
C ILE A 278 -21.66 1.95 16.78
N VAL A 279 -22.54 1.94 15.78
CA VAL A 279 -23.97 2.22 15.95
C VAL A 279 -24.63 1.22 16.89
N ALA A 280 -24.31 -0.06 16.75
CA ALA A 280 -24.82 -1.10 17.62
C ALA A 280 -24.44 -0.87 19.09
N SER A 281 -23.19 -0.47 19.35
CA SER A 281 -22.75 -0.11 20.71
C SER A 281 -23.45 1.13 21.26
N LEU A 282 -23.65 2.16 20.41
CA LEU A 282 -24.42 3.38 20.77
C LEU A 282 -25.89 3.10 21.08
N LEU A 283 -26.49 2.08 20.42
CA LEU A 283 -27.91 1.73 20.60
C LEU A 283 -28.16 0.86 21.81
N LEU A 284 -27.22 0.01 22.18
CA LEU A 284 -27.40 -1.05 23.16
C LEU A 284 -26.68 -0.82 24.49
N ASP A 285 -25.83 0.22 24.57
CA ASP A 285 -24.95 0.48 25.73
C ASP A 285 -24.14 -0.77 26.12
N LYS A 286 -23.63 -1.50 25.12
CA LYS A 286 -22.88 -2.75 25.26
C LYS A 286 -21.69 -2.78 24.29
N PRO A 287 -20.61 -3.48 24.67
CA PRO A 287 -19.57 -3.80 23.70
C PRO A 287 -20.15 -4.66 22.58
N VAL A 288 -19.81 -4.32 21.32
CA VAL A 288 -20.27 -5.07 20.13
C VAL A 288 -19.08 -5.39 19.25
N LYS A 289 -18.91 -6.66 18.89
CA LYS A 289 -17.88 -7.15 17.96
C LYS A 289 -18.49 -7.46 16.60
N TRP A 290 -17.87 -6.93 15.56
CA TRP A 290 -18.03 -7.34 14.17
C TRP A 290 -16.71 -7.86 13.64
N MET A 291 -16.73 -9.03 13.01
CA MET A 291 -15.60 -9.60 12.25
C MET A 291 -16.13 -10.08 10.91
N GLU A 292 -15.55 -9.55 9.86
CA GLU A 292 -15.78 -9.97 8.48
C GLU A 292 -15.24 -11.39 8.26
N ASP A 293 -15.97 -12.24 7.55
CA ASP A 293 -15.40 -13.49 7.09
C ASP A 293 -14.65 -13.33 5.75
N ARG A 294 -13.98 -14.41 5.29
CA ARG A 294 -13.17 -14.32 4.06
C ARG A 294 -14.02 -14.09 2.82
N SER A 295 -15.19 -14.66 2.73
CA SER A 295 -16.09 -14.44 1.59
C SER A 295 -16.62 -13.01 1.56
N GLU A 296 -17.01 -12.47 2.71
CA GLU A 296 -17.40 -11.06 2.82
C GLU A 296 -16.23 -10.14 2.39
N ASN A 297 -15.01 -10.45 2.85
CA ASN A 297 -13.81 -9.68 2.51
C ASN A 297 -13.53 -9.69 1.00
N LEU A 298 -13.59 -10.87 0.36
CA LEU A 298 -13.33 -11.01 -1.08
C LEU A 298 -14.46 -10.48 -1.98
N THR A 299 -15.64 -10.18 -1.44
CA THR A 299 -16.79 -9.69 -2.23
C THR A 299 -17.18 -8.25 -1.97
N SER A 300 -16.73 -7.65 -0.84
CA SER A 300 -17.31 -6.37 -0.39
C SER A 300 -16.28 -5.29 -0.05
N THR A 301 -15.02 -5.62 0.25
CA THR A 301 -14.05 -4.67 0.79
C THR A 301 -12.71 -4.72 0.09
N GLY A 302 -12.04 -3.58 -0.04
CA GLY A 302 -10.62 -3.51 -0.34
C GLY A 302 -10.19 -3.74 -1.78
N PHE A 303 -11.05 -3.59 -2.76
CA PHE A 303 -10.68 -3.76 -4.16
C PHE A 303 -9.78 -2.64 -4.69
N ALA A 304 -8.96 -2.98 -5.69
CA ALA A 304 -8.19 -2.01 -6.45
C ALA A 304 -7.94 -2.44 -7.89
N ARG A 305 -7.24 -1.59 -8.62
CA ARG A 305 -6.96 -1.78 -10.04
C ARG A 305 -8.25 -1.59 -10.87
N ASP A 306 -8.49 -2.42 -11.88
CA ASP A 306 -9.62 -2.36 -12.80
C ASP A 306 -9.49 -1.18 -13.78
N TYR A 307 -8.36 -1.15 -14.48
CA TYR A 307 -8.01 -0.07 -15.41
C TYR A 307 -7.81 -0.60 -16.81
N ILE A 308 -8.42 0.08 -17.79
CA ILE A 308 -8.24 -0.13 -19.22
C ILE A 308 -7.43 1.05 -19.74
N MET A 309 -6.21 0.78 -20.20
CA MET A 309 -5.23 1.79 -20.56
C MET A 309 -4.84 1.64 -22.03
N VAL A 310 -5.24 2.57 -22.87
CA VAL A 310 -4.76 2.64 -24.26
C VAL A 310 -3.53 3.54 -24.29
N GLY A 311 -2.38 2.92 -24.52
CA GLY A 311 -1.08 3.59 -24.53
C GLY A 311 -0.46 3.68 -25.89
N GLU A 312 0.26 4.77 -26.14
CA GLU A 312 1.10 4.95 -27.32
C GLU A 312 2.48 5.44 -26.91
N ILE A 313 3.50 4.88 -27.53
CA ILE A 313 4.90 5.26 -27.31
C ILE A 313 5.54 5.60 -28.67
N ALA A 314 6.19 6.75 -28.73
CA ALA A 314 6.87 7.30 -29.90
C ALA A 314 8.39 7.22 -29.74
N ALA A 315 9.10 6.74 -30.75
CA ALA A 315 10.57 6.59 -30.72
C ALA A 315 11.21 6.84 -32.07
N ASN A 316 12.52 7.05 -32.05
CA ASN A 316 13.36 6.97 -33.25
C ASN A 316 13.71 5.49 -33.56
N ARG A 317 14.18 5.20 -34.76
CA ARG A 317 14.62 3.84 -35.17
C ARG A 317 15.80 3.32 -34.38
N ASP A 318 16.62 4.17 -33.81
CA ASP A 318 17.75 3.80 -32.96
C ASP A 318 17.32 3.49 -31.50
N GLY A 319 16.04 3.58 -31.19
CA GLY A 319 15.47 3.24 -29.89
C GLY A 319 15.46 4.39 -28.86
N LYS A 320 15.70 5.65 -29.27
CA LYS A 320 15.44 6.78 -28.37
C LYS A 320 13.92 6.98 -28.24
N ILE A 321 13.39 6.82 -27.04
CA ILE A 321 12.00 7.11 -26.69
C ILE A 321 11.83 8.63 -26.66
N LEU A 322 10.83 9.14 -27.37
CA LEU A 322 10.58 10.57 -27.52
C LEU A 322 9.38 11.02 -26.66
N ALA A 323 8.27 10.29 -26.75
CA ALA A 323 7.06 10.65 -26.02
C ALA A 323 6.20 9.43 -25.67
N ILE A 324 5.37 9.59 -24.64
CA ILE A 324 4.35 8.62 -24.23
C ILE A 324 3.04 9.36 -24.05
N ARG A 325 1.93 8.77 -24.55
CA ARG A 325 0.59 9.24 -24.24
C ARG A 325 -0.33 8.09 -23.84
N SER A 326 -1.36 8.40 -23.06
CA SER A 326 -2.29 7.42 -22.52
C SER A 326 -3.71 7.97 -22.46
N ASN A 327 -4.66 7.11 -22.78
CA ASN A 327 -6.07 7.29 -22.48
C ASN A 327 -6.51 6.17 -21.55
N VAL A 328 -7.04 6.51 -20.37
CA VAL A 328 -7.31 5.56 -19.28
C VAL A 328 -8.79 5.60 -18.93
N LEU A 329 -9.42 4.44 -18.86
CA LEU A 329 -10.74 4.25 -18.28
C LEU A 329 -10.57 3.52 -16.94
N ALA A 330 -10.99 4.17 -15.84
CA ALA A 330 -10.83 3.67 -14.48
C ALA A 330 -12.18 3.26 -13.90
N ASP A 331 -12.33 1.99 -13.53
CA ASP A 331 -13.54 1.48 -12.87
C ASP A 331 -13.43 1.62 -11.35
N HIS A 332 -14.25 2.48 -10.76
CA HIS A 332 -14.27 2.72 -9.31
C HIS A 332 -15.31 1.89 -8.56
N GLY A 333 -16.12 1.08 -9.28
CA GLY A 333 -17.25 0.35 -8.68
C GLY A 333 -18.42 1.28 -8.34
N ALA A 334 -19.27 0.87 -7.42
CA ALA A 334 -20.54 1.53 -7.13
C ALA A 334 -20.43 2.86 -6.37
N PHE A 335 -19.26 3.13 -5.77
CA PHE A 335 -18.98 4.37 -5.05
C PHE A 335 -17.55 4.83 -5.35
N ASN A 336 -17.32 6.15 -5.38
CA ASN A 336 -15.97 6.67 -5.49
C ASN A 336 -15.28 6.60 -4.13
N ALA A 337 -14.61 5.49 -3.85
CA ALA A 337 -13.96 5.22 -2.57
C ALA A 337 -12.42 5.10 -2.68
N GLN A 338 -11.86 5.18 -3.87
CA GLN A 338 -10.42 5.04 -4.07
C GLN A 338 -9.67 6.24 -3.49
N ALA A 339 -8.85 6.00 -2.45
CA ALA A 339 -8.06 7.05 -1.83
C ALA A 339 -7.10 7.70 -2.83
N ALA A 340 -7.07 9.03 -2.78
CA ALA A 340 -6.10 9.84 -3.50
C ALA A 340 -5.88 11.16 -2.75
N PRO A 341 -4.69 11.78 -2.85
CA PRO A 341 -4.52 13.17 -2.42
C PRO A 341 -5.49 14.09 -3.18
N ALA A 342 -6.08 15.07 -2.50
CA ALA A 342 -7.18 15.87 -3.06
C ALA A 342 -6.86 16.55 -4.41
N LYS A 343 -5.61 16.96 -4.60
CA LYS A 343 -5.14 17.55 -5.88
C LYS A 343 -4.86 16.53 -6.99
N TYR A 344 -4.89 15.25 -6.68
CA TYR A 344 -4.53 14.17 -7.60
C TYR A 344 -5.63 13.11 -7.63
N PRO A 345 -6.81 13.39 -8.22
CA PRO A 345 -7.94 12.47 -8.22
C PRO A 345 -7.62 11.14 -8.91
N ALA A 346 -6.71 11.16 -9.90
CA ALA A 346 -6.16 9.97 -10.54
C ALA A 346 -4.96 9.37 -9.77
N GLY A 347 -4.73 9.78 -8.52
CA GLY A 347 -3.56 9.37 -7.75
C GLY A 347 -2.25 9.81 -8.40
N PHE A 348 -1.22 8.97 -8.24
CA PHE A 348 0.11 9.24 -8.80
C PHE A 348 0.31 8.57 -10.17
N PHE A 349 -0.78 8.28 -10.91
CA PHE A 349 -0.68 7.73 -12.27
C PHE A 349 0.21 8.59 -13.18
N GLY A 350 0.33 9.88 -12.91
CA GLY A 350 1.22 10.78 -13.62
C GLY A 350 2.72 10.38 -13.65
N VAL A 351 3.15 9.39 -12.86
CA VAL A 351 4.50 8.80 -12.99
C VAL A 351 4.61 7.78 -14.14
N PHE A 352 3.58 7.63 -14.99
CA PHE A 352 3.58 6.73 -16.17
C PHE A 352 4.68 7.02 -17.19
N THR A 353 5.40 8.12 -17.07
CA THR A 353 6.64 8.37 -17.83
C THR A 353 7.79 7.46 -17.39
N GLY A 354 7.64 6.78 -16.26
CA GLY A 354 8.61 5.83 -15.73
C GLY A 354 9.96 6.46 -15.40
N SER A 355 11.00 5.67 -15.59
CA SER A 355 12.40 6.02 -15.31
C SER A 355 13.13 6.60 -16.53
N TYR A 356 12.38 7.06 -17.55
CA TYR A 356 12.89 7.35 -18.86
C TYR A 356 13.00 8.85 -19.15
N ASP A 357 14.08 9.24 -19.84
CA ASP A 357 14.29 10.58 -20.35
C ASP A 357 13.52 10.77 -21.67
N ILE A 358 12.38 11.45 -21.61
CA ILE A 358 11.46 11.71 -22.73
C ILE A 358 11.23 13.21 -22.95
N GLU A 359 10.85 13.57 -24.17
CA GLU A 359 10.63 14.97 -24.54
C GLU A 359 9.25 15.48 -24.15
N ALA A 360 8.21 14.66 -24.27
CA ALA A 360 6.83 15.03 -23.97
C ALA A 360 6.00 13.84 -23.44
N ALA A 361 4.96 14.16 -22.69
CA ALA A 361 4.00 13.19 -22.22
C ALA A 361 2.61 13.79 -22.05
N TYR A 362 1.56 12.98 -22.24
CA TYR A 362 0.18 13.35 -21.98
C TYR A 362 -0.64 12.15 -21.54
N CYS A 363 -1.52 12.37 -20.57
CA CYS A 363 -2.50 11.39 -20.14
C CYS A 363 -3.85 12.05 -19.95
N HIS A 364 -4.89 11.38 -20.44
CA HIS A 364 -6.28 11.64 -20.10
C HIS A 364 -6.84 10.41 -19.39
N MET A 365 -7.56 10.60 -18.28
CA MET A 365 -8.22 9.54 -17.52
C MET A 365 -9.66 9.91 -17.24
N THR A 366 -10.57 8.99 -17.57
CA THR A 366 -12.00 9.05 -17.21
C THR A 366 -12.29 7.99 -16.15
N ALA A 367 -12.91 8.35 -15.04
CA ALA A 367 -13.36 7.43 -14.01
C ALA A 367 -14.87 7.24 -14.08
N VAL A 368 -15.34 6.00 -13.88
CA VAL A 368 -16.75 5.62 -13.99
C VAL A 368 -17.23 4.76 -12.83
N TYR A 369 -18.55 4.84 -12.57
CA TYR A 369 -19.26 3.91 -11.69
C TYR A 369 -19.66 2.63 -12.45
N THR A 370 -19.57 1.49 -11.75
CA THR A 370 -20.11 0.19 -12.18
C THR A 370 -20.81 -0.51 -11.01
N ASN A 371 -21.61 -1.55 -11.30
CA ASN A 371 -22.25 -2.35 -10.26
C ASN A 371 -21.32 -3.41 -9.64
N LYS A 372 -20.10 -3.00 -9.33
CA LYS A 372 -19.10 -3.78 -8.59
C LYS A 372 -18.87 -3.18 -7.22
N ALA A 373 -18.40 -3.96 -6.25
CA ALA A 373 -18.03 -3.44 -4.94
C ALA A 373 -17.02 -2.27 -5.10
N PRO A 374 -17.12 -1.22 -4.27
CA PRO A 374 -16.28 -0.03 -4.45
C PRO A 374 -14.80 -0.36 -4.32
N GLY A 375 -13.98 0.30 -5.13
CA GLY A 375 -12.54 0.27 -4.99
C GLY A 375 -12.10 0.91 -3.68
N GLY A 376 -10.92 0.60 -3.24
CA GLY A 376 -10.32 1.15 -2.04
C GLY A 376 -8.86 1.55 -2.29
N VAL A 377 -7.98 1.16 -1.37
CA VAL A 377 -6.53 1.27 -1.53
C VAL A 377 -5.97 -0.14 -1.45
N ALA A 378 -5.60 -0.74 -2.56
CA ALA A 378 -4.98 -2.06 -2.53
C ALA A 378 -3.46 -1.98 -2.41
N TYR A 379 -2.89 -3.13 -2.11
CA TYR A 379 -1.46 -3.32 -1.92
C TYR A 379 -0.64 -2.73 -3.06
N ALA A 380 0.43 -2.06 -2.70
CA ALA A 380 1.31 -1.33 -3.62
C ALA A 380 0.53 -0.51 -4.65
N CYS A 381 -0.63 0.01 -4.28
CA CYS A 381 -1.27 0.96 -5.16
C CYS A 381 -0.45 2.25 -5.23
N SER A 382 0.34 2.57 -4.18
CA SER A 382 1.07 3.83 -4.04
C SER A 382 0.32 4.98 -4.71
N PHE A 383 -0.99 4.98 -4.53
CA PHE A 383 -1.91 5.83 -5.29
C PHE A 383 -1.81 5.66 -6.83
N ARG A 384 -1.88 4.43 -7.34
CA ARG A 384 -1.89 3.98 -8.77
C ARG A 384 -0.53 3.99 -9.48
N ILE A 385 0.56 3.99 -8.75
CA ILE A 385 1.90 3.86 -9.37
C ILE A 385 2.09 2.47 -9.98
N THR A 386 1.54 1.44 -9.36
CA THR A 386 1.62 0.06 -9.87
C THR A 386 1.05 -0.05 -11.28
N GLU A 387 -0.12 0.58 -11.52
CA GLU A 387 -0.76 0.63 -12.82
C GLU A 387 0.08 1.43 -13.82
N ALA A 388 0.62 2.57 -13.39
CA ALA A 388 1.46 3.44 -14.21
C ALA A 388 2.76 2.76 -14.64
N VAL A 389 3.40 2.04 -13.73
CA VAL A 389 4.65 1.29 -14.00
C VAL A 389 4.37 0.08 -14.90
N TYR A 390 3.32 -0.69 -14.61
CA TYR A 390 2.91 -1.79 -15.48
C TYR A 390 2.65 -1.30 -16.90
N PHE A 391 1.92 -0.20 -17.05
CA PHE A 391 1.63 0.43 -18.31
C PHE A 391 2.90 0.78 -19.10
N VAL A 392 3.81 1.57 -18.51
CA VAL A 392 5.01 2.01 -19.23
C VAL A 392 5.96 0.87 -19.53
N GLU A 393 6.15 -0.08 -18.62
CA GLU A 393 7.07 -1.20 -18.82
C GLU A 393 6.57 -2.19 -19.87
N ARG A 394 5.23 -2.33 -20.00
CA ARG A 394 4.65 -3.09 -21.11
C ARG A 394 4.81 -2.37 -22.46
N LEU A 395 4.61 -1.05 -22.51
CA LEU A 395 4.81 -0.27 -23.73
C LEU A 395 6.26 -0.31 -24.20
N VAL A 396 7.22 -0.20 -23.28
CA VAL A 396 8.65 -0.29 -23.60
C VAL A 396 9.00 -1.67 -24.17
N ASP A 397 8.45 -2.75 -23.63
CA ASP A 397 8.65 -4.09 -24.19
C ASP A 397 7.97 -4.27 -25.57
N CYS A 398 6.78 -3.72 -25.77
CA CYS A 398 6.13 -3.68 -27.09
C CYS A 398 6.99 -2.90 -28.11
N LEU A 399 7.59 -1.78 -27.68
CA LEU A 399 8.52 -1.01 -28.54
C LEU A 399 9.80 -1.80 -28.86
N ALA A 400 10.39 -2.50 -27.87
CA ALA A 400 11.54 -3.38 -28.09
C ALA A 400 11.25 -4.47 -29.11
N PHE A 401 10.06 -5.08 -29.03
CA PHE A 401 9.58 -6.08 -29.99
C PHE A 401 9.48 -5.49 -31.39
N GLU A 402 8.87 -4.32 -31.58
CA GLU A 402 8.72 -3.63 -32.86
C GLU A 402 10.06 -3.25 -33.47
N LEU A 403 10.96 -2.70 -32.66
CA LEU A 403 12.32 -2.32 -33.08
C LEU A 403 13.26 -3.52 -33.30
N LYS A 404 12.87 -4.73 -32.87
CA LYS A 404 13.73 -5.92 -32.81
C LYS A 404 15.02 -5.67 -32.02
N MET A 405 14.89 -4.88 -30.96
CA MET A 405 15.99 -4.48 -30.08
C MET A 405 15.91 -5.28 -28.78
N ASP A 406 17.06 -5.56 -28.18
CA ASP A 406 17.11 -6.16 -26.86
C ASP A 406 16.42 -5.25 -25.82
N PRO A 407 15.49 -5.75 -24.99
CA PRO A 407 14.75 -4.93 -24.05
C PRO A 407 15.63 -4.25 -22.98
N ALA A 408 16.75 -4.88 -22.59
CA ALA A 408 17.70 -4.26 -21.65
C ALA A 408 18.48 -3.12 -22.32
N GLU A 409 18.87 -3.30 -23.57
CA GLU A 409 19.54 -2.25 -24.36
C GLU A 409 18.64 -1.04 -24.55
N LEU A 410 17.36 -1.27 -24.89
CA LEU A 410 16.37 -0.19 -25.06
C LEU A 410 16.20 0.63 -23.77
N ARG A 411 16.11 -0.05 -22.62
CA ARG A 411 16.00 0.62 -21.31
C ARG A 411 17.27 1.42 -21.00
N LEU A 412 18.46 0.81 -21.11
CA LEU A 412 19.74 1.48 -20.84
C LEU A 412 19.95 2.75 -21.69
N ARG A 413 19.44 2.79 -22.92
CA ARG A 413 19.51 3.98 -23.79
C ARG A 413 18.68 5.14 -23.26
N ASN A 414 17.60 4.83 -22.58
CA ASN A 414 16.57 5.81 -22.21
C ASN A 414 16.49 6.12 -20.73
N LEU A 415 17.20 5.37 -19.86
CA LEU A 415 17.23 5.66 -18.42
C LEU A 415 17.76 7.06 -18.12
N LEU A 416 17.16 7.74 -17.16
CA LEU A 416 17.67 8.97 -16.58
C LEU A 416 19.10 8.78 -16.04
N ARG A 417 19.92 9.80 -16.21
CA ARG A 417 21.34 9.80 -15.79
C ARG A 417 21.50 10.49 -14.45
N PRO A 418 22.52 10.13 -13.63
CA PRO A 418 22.74 10.72 -12.32
C PRO A 418 22.81 12.25 -12.29
N ASN A 419 23.34 12.86 -13.34
CA ASN A 419 23.49 14.31 -13.48
C ASN A 419 22.19 15.05 -13.85
N GLN A 420 21.08 14.32 -14.08
CA GLN A 420 19.76 14.90 -14.35
C GLN A 420 18.93 15.09 -13.08
N PHE A 421 19.35 14.53 -11.96
CA PHE A 421 18.64 14.68 -10.69
C PHE A 421 19.03 15.96 -9.92
N PRO A 422 18.07 16.63 -9.24
CA PRO A 422 16.64 16.30 -9.24
C PRO A 422 16.00 16.49 -10.62
N TYR A 423 15.19 15.51 -11.05
CA TYR A 423 14.60 15.47 -12.39
C TYR A 423 13.15 15.92 -12.38
N GLN A 424 12.85 16.97 -13.15
CA GLN A 424 11.48 17.42 -13.39
C GLN A 424 10.86 16.58 -14.50
N SER A 425 9.93 15.68 -14.17
CA SER A 425 9.22 14.89 -15.17
C SER A 425 8.28 15.74 -16.03
N LYS A 426 7.87 15.24 -17.20
CA LYS A 426 6.95 15.93 -18.11
C LYS A 426 5.52 16.02 -17.58
N THR A 427 5.23 15.34 -16.50
CA THR A 427 3.94 15.31 -15.79
C THR A 427 3.98 16.02 -14.43
N GLY A 428 5.07 16.76 -14.16
CA GLY A 428 5.17 17.64 -12.99
C GLY A 428 5.82 17.07 -11.74
N TRP A 429 6.22 15.79 -11.73
CA TRP A 429 6.88 15.16 -10.60
C TRP A 429 8.38 15.49 -10.55
N VAL A 430 8.92 15.69 -9.35
CA VAL A 430 10.35 16.00 -9.13
C VAL A 430 11.02 14.79 -8.49
N TYR A 431 11.65 13.95 -9.30
CA TYR A 431 12.40 12.79 -8.80
C TYR A 431 13.67 13.26 -8.07
N ASP A 432 13.91 12.72 -6.88
CA ASP A 432 14.88 13.25 -5.92
C ASP A 432 16.34 12.88 -6.22
N SER A 433 16.62 11.59 -6.46
CA SER A 433 17.97 11.08 -6.67
C SER A 433 17.95 9.71 -7.35
N GLY A 434 18.99 9.34 -8.08
CA GLY A 434 19.11 8.03 -8.69
C GLY A 434 20.41 7.81 -9.46
N ASP A 435 20.83 6.54 -9.52
CA ASP A 435 21.85 6.01 -10.44
C ASP A 435 21.30 4.77 -11.12
N TYR A 436 20.40 5.00 -12.08
CA TYR A 436 19.59 3.96 -12.71
C TYR A 436 20.43 3.00 -13.55
N GLU A 437 21.44 3.52 -14.26
CA GLU A 437 22.32 2.68 -15.09
C GLU A 437 23.11 1.69 -14.23
N THR A 438 23.70 2.14 -13.11
CA THR A 438 24.46 1.27 -12.20
C THR A 438 23.56 0.16 -11.64
N THR A 439 22.33 0.48 -11.23
CA THR A 439 21.36 -0.50 -10.71
C THR A 439 20.99 -1.52 -11.79
N MET A 440 20.67 -1.08 -13.01
CA MET A 440 20.33 -1.97 -14.11
C MET A 440 21.49 -2.89 -14.48
N ARG A 441 22.72 -2.37 -14.59
CA ARG A 441 23.92 -3.16 -14.88
C ARG A 441 24.25 -4.15 -13.76
N LYS A 442 24.09 -3.75 -12.50
CA LYS A 442 24.24 -4.67 -11.35
C LYS A 442 23.26 -5.84 -11.46
N ALA A 443 21.99 -5.57 -11.72
CA ALA A 443 20.97 -6.60 -11.89
C ALA A 443 21.28 -7.54 -13.09
N MET A 444 21.66 -6.99 -14.24
CA MET A 444 22.08 -7.78 -15.41
C MET A 444 23.25 -8.71 -15.10
N ASN A 445 24.25 -8.22 -14.38
CA ASN A 445 25.41 -9.01 -13.99
C ASN A 445 25.03 -10.11 -13.00
N MET A 446 24.23 -9.81 -11.98
CA MET A 446 23.82 -10.77 -10.96
C MET A 446 22.97 -11.90 -11.54
N ILE A 447 22.01 -11.60 -12.43
CA ILE A 447 21.18 -12.62 -13.09
C ILE A 447 21.97 -13.43 -14.13
N GLY A 448 23.09 -12.89 -14.63
CA GLY A 448 23.85 -13.48 -15.72
C GLY A 448 23.16 -13.31 -17.08
N TYR A 449 22.68 -12.11 -17.37
CA TYR A 449 21.77 -11.80 -18.49
C TYR A 449 22.24 -12.33 -19.84
N GLU A 450 23.50 -12.10 -20.22
CA GLU A 450 24.07 -12.56 -21.51
C GLU A 450 24.07 -14.10 -21.63
N ALA A 451 24.41 -14.79 -20.54
CA ALA A 451 24.38 -16.26 -20.50
C ALA A 451 22.92 -16.79 -20.62
N LEU A 452 21.96 -16.13 -19.97
CA LEU A 452 20.54 -16.48 -20.09
C LEU A 452 20.01 -16.27 -21.51
N ARG A 453 20.39 -15.18 -22.18
CA ARG A 453 20.02 -14.95 -23.59
C ARG A 453 20.62 -16.02 -24.52
N ALA A 454 21.85 -16.42 -24.27
CA ALA A 454 22.49 -17.53 -25.03
C ALA A 454 21.77 -18.87 -24.77
N GLU A 455 21.45 -19.19 -23.52
CA GLU A 455 20.63 -20.37 -23.15
C GLU A 455 19.27 -20.34 -23.84
N GLN A 456 18.55 -19.23 -23.76
CA GLN A 456 17.25 -19.04 -24.37
C GLN A 456 17.29 -19.33 -25.88
N LYS A 457 18.28 -18.78 -26.59
CA LYS A 457 18.45 -19.04 -28.01
C LYS A 457 18.62 -20.53 -28.33
N GLN A 458 19.41 -21.25 -27.53
CA GLN A 458 19.62 -22.70 -27.69
C GLN A 458 18.34 -23.48 -27.40
N ARG A 459 17.61 -23.10 -26.36
CA ARG A 459 16.36 -23.76 -25.95
C ARG A 459 15.25 -23.55 -26.97
N ARG A 460 15.09 -22.31 -27.48
CA ARG A 460 14.13 -21.99 -28.56
C ARG A 460 14.40 -22.80 -29.82
N ALA A 461 15.68 -23.06 -30.17
CA ALA A 461 16.03 -23.91 -31.31
C ALA A 461 15.57 -25.38 -31.16
N ARG A 462 15.27 -25.83 -29.91
CA ARG A 462 14.72 -27.15 -29.59
C ARG A 462 13.20 -27.11 -29.37
N GLY A 463 12.55 -25.97 -29.57
CA GLY A 463 11.12 -25.80 -29.35
C GLY A 463 10.70 -25.62 -27.87
N GLU A 464 11.68 -25.36 -26.98
CA GLU A 464 11.40 -25.07 -25.57
C GLU A 464 11.02 -23.60 -25.36
N LEU A 465 10.03 -23.33 -24.52
CA LEU A 465 9.52 -21.99 -24.26
C LEU A 465 10.16 -21.45 -22.97
N MET A 466 11.23 -20.69 -23.15
CA MET A 466 11.89 -19.97 -22.06
C MET A 466 11.78 -18.47 -22.32
N GLY A 467 11.37 -17.71 -21.31
CA GLY A 467 11.30 -16.26 -21.36
C GLY A 467 12.15 -15.57 -20.29
N ILE A 468 12.62 -14.39 -20.65
CA ILE A 468 13.41 -13.51 -19.78
C ILE A 468 12.75 -12.14 -19.82
N GLY A 469 12.08 -11.76 -18.74
CA GLY A 469 11.44 -10.47 -18.57
C GLY A 469 12.19 -9.59 -17.61
N MET A 470 11.95 -8.30 -17.73
CA MET A 470 12.54 -7.29 -16.85
C MET A 470 11.59 -6.12 -16.67
N SER A 471 11.79 -5.37 -15.59
CA SER A 471 11.25 -4.04 -15.39
C SER A 471 12.30 -3.14 -14.79
N PHE A 472 12.27 -1.86 -15.15
CA PHE A 472 13.01 -0.82 -14.45
C PHE A 472 11.99 0.26 -14.01
N PHE A 473 11.84 0.46 -12.72
CA PHE A 473 10.79 1.31 -12.20
C PHE A 473 11.33 2.38 -11.26
N THR A 474 10.60 3.49 -11.20
CA THR A 474 10.70 4.52 -10.17
C THR A 474 9.34 4.65 -9.51
N GLU A 475 9.30 4.61 -8.20
CA GLU A 475 8.11 4.77 -7.39
C GLU A 475 8.14 6.11 -6.66
N ALA A 476 6.98 6.78 -6.52
CA ALA A 476 6.81 7.97 -5.71
C ALA A 476 6.17 7.60 -4.38
N VAL A 477 6.85 7.79 -3.26
CA VAL A 477 6.41 7.32 -1.95
C VAL A 477 6.51 8.36 -0.85
N GLY A 478 5.76 8.16 0.21
CA GLY A 478 5.76 9.05 1.36
C GLY A 478 4.68 10.12 1.28
N ALA A 479 5.07 11.35 1.53
CA ALA A 479 4.24 12.53 1.38
C ALA A 479 5.10 13.71 0.92
N GLY A 480 4.50 14.63 0.21
CA GLY A 480 5.08 15.92 -0.17
C GLY A 480 4.66 17.04 0.77
N PRO A 481 4.93 18.28 0.37
CA PRO A 481 4.57 19.44 1.17
C PRO A 481 3.07 19.44 1.52
N ARG A 482 2.76 19.76 2.75
CA ARG A 482 1.41 19.80 3.30
C ARG A 482 0.41 20.65 2.48
N LYS A 483 0.89 21.70 1.82
CA LYS A 483 0.08 22.56 0.95
C LYS A 483 -0.34 21.90 -0.37
N ASP A 484 0.34 20.81 -0.75
CA ASP A 484 0.16 20.11 -2.02
C ASP A 484 -0.42 18.71 -1.85
N MET A 485 -0.32 18.14 -0.64
CA MET A 485 -0.77 16.78 -0.35
C MET A 485 -1.59 16.70 0.93
N ASP A 486 -2.83 16.29 0.77
CA ASP A 486 -3.79 16.05 1.84
C ASP A 486 -4.70 14.87 1.47
N ILE A 487 -5.28 14.26 2.48
CA ILE A 487 -6.39 13.30 2.32
C ILE A 487 -7.55 13.84 3.16
N LEU A 488 -8.71 14.04 2.55
CA LEU A 488 -9.89 14.64 3.20
C LEU A 488 -9.60 16.00 3.87
N GLY A 489 -8.69 16.80 3.31
CA GLY A 489 -8.26 18.08 3.89
C GLY A 489 -7.24 17.93 5.03
N LEU A 490 -6.84 16.71 5.40
CA LEU A 490 -5.83 16.46 6.42
C LEU A 490 -4.44 16.38 5.77
N GLY A 491 -3.54 17.26 6.15
CA GLY A 491 -2.16 17.26 5.65
C GLY A 491 -1.40 16.01 6.07
N MET A 492 -0.60 15.45 5.15
CA MET A 492 0.06 14.16 5.31
C MET A 492 1.36 14.21 6.15
N ALA A 493 1.43 15.08 7.15
CA ALA A 493 2.52 15.15 8.13
C ALA A 493 2.29 14.14 9.27
N ASP A 494 3.37 13.72 9.94
CA ASP A 494 3.29 12.80 11.08
C ASP A 494 3.91 13.41 12.34
N GLY A 495 3.23 13.20 13.48
CA GLY A 495 3.71 13.52 14.80
C GLY A 495 4.60 12.41 15.40
N CYS A 496 5.56 12.82 16.20
CA CYS A 496 6.45 11.93 16.92
C CYS A 496 6.87 12.55 18.26
N GLU A 497 6.81 11.78 19.33
CA GLU A 497 7.31 12.13 20.68
C GLU A 497 8.41 11.17 21.10
N LEU A 498 9.49 11.69 21.67
CA LEU A 498 10.55 10.87 22.25
C LEU A 498 10.83 11.34 23.68
N ARG A 499 10.86 10.41 24.62
CA ARG A 499 11.23 10.64 26.01
C ARG A 499 12.32 9.67 26.43
N VAL A 500 13.41 10.22 26.98
CA VAL A 500 14.44 9.43 27.65
C VAL A 500 14.23 9.51 29.18
N HIS A 501 14.04 8.36 29.79
CA HIS A 501 13.80 8.24 31.22
C HIS A 501 15.10 8.40 32.03
N PRO A 502 15.03 8.65 33.38
CA PRO A 502 16.21 8.82 34.22
C PRO A 502 17.25 7.71 34.14
N THR A 503 16.81 6.48 33.78
CA THR A 503 17.70 5.30 33.61
C THR A 503 18.40 5.26 32.25
N GLY A 504 18.19 6.27 31.37
CA GLY A 504 18.74 6.28 30.01
C GLY A 504 17.96 5.44 28.96
N LYS A 505 16.89 4.77 29.36
CA LYS A 505 15.99 4.04 28.43
C LYS A 505 14.95 4.99 27.86
N ALA A 506 14.44 4.68 26.68
CA ALA A 506 13.57 5.61 25.96
C ALA A 506 12.21 5.01 25.55
N VAL A 507 11.22 5.89 25.41
CA VAL A 507 9.93 5.59 24.78
C VAL A 507 9.74 6.52 23.59
N LEU A 508 9.53 5.93 22.42
CA LEU A 508 9.21 6.62 21.17
C LEU A 508 7.73 6.41 20.85
N ARG A 509 6.96 7.49 20.71
CA ARG A 509 5.55 7.45 20.31
C ARG A 509 5.36 7.97 18.91
N LEU A 510 4.73 7.17 18.05
CA LEU A 510 4.58 7.41 16.63
C LEU A 510 3.11 7.30 16.18
N SER A 511 2.75 8.08 15.19
CA SER A 511 1.42 8.05 14.57
C SER A 511 1.23 6.92 13.53
N VAL A 512 2.24 6.11 13.29
CA VAL A 512 2.15 4.94 12.39
C VAL A 512 1.40 3.78 13.02
N GLN A 513 1.03 2.80 12.20
CA GLN A 513 0.53 1.49 12.63
C GLN A 513 1.27 0.39 11.87
N THR A 514 1.83 -0.57 12.59
CA THR A 514 2.48 -1.73 11.96
C THR A 514 1.45 -2.76 11.51
N GLN A 515 1.72 -3.42 10.36
CA GLN A 515 0.94 -4.57 9.89
C GLN A 515 1.88 -5.76 9.62
N GLY A 516 3.03 -5.80 10.34
CA GLY A 516 4.06 -6.81 10.20
C GLY A 516 5.37 -6.33 9.57
N GLN A 517 5.49 -5.04 9.20
CA GLN A 517 6.68 -4.47 8.55
C GLN A 517 7.86 -4.24 9.50
N GLY A 518 7.75 -4.57 10.78
CA GLY A 518 8.87 -4.43 11.72
C GLY A 518 9.10 -3.01 12.21
N HIS A 519 8.06 -2.22 12.38
CA HIS A 519 8.18 -0.82 12.82
C HIS A 519 8.78 -0.68 14.22
N GLU A 520 8.45 -1.57 15.17
CA GLU A 520 9.02 -1.56 16.52
C GLU A 520 10.54 -1.69 16.47
N THR A 521 11.07 -2.43 15.53
CA THR A 521 12.50 -2.62 15.30
C THR A 521 13.12 -1.44 14.56
N THR A 522 12.61 -1.08 13.38
CA THR A 522 13.24 -0.06 12.52
C THR A 522 13.23 1.32 13.14
N PHE A 523 12.15 1.73 13.81
CA PHE A 523 12.10 3.05 14.47
C PHE A 523 12.97 3.10 15.73
N ALA A 524 13.09 1.99 16.46
CA ALA A 524 14.07 1.89 17.54
C ALA A 524 15.51 2.05 17.00
N GLN A 525 15.83 1.44 15.83
CA GLN A 525 17.14 1.59 15.20
C GLN A 525 17.45 3.03 14.74
N ILE A 526 16.44 3.77 14.24
CA ILE A 526 16.62 5.19 13.88
C ILE A 526 16.99 6.02 15.11
N VAL A 527 16.29 5.84 16.24
CA VAL A 527 16.61 6.54 17.49
C VAL A 527 17.95 6.10 18.06
N ALA A 528 18.24 4.80 17.97
CA ALA A 528 19.53 4.23 18.39
C ALA A 528 20.72 4.84 17.64
N GLU A 529 20.59 5.03 16.32
CA GLU A 529 21.63 5.69 15.50
C GLU A 529 21.88 7.13 15.94
N GLU A 530 20.83 7.86 16.28
CA GLU A 530 20.93 9.28 16.65
C GLU A 530 21.35 9.50 18.11
N LEU A 531 20.98 8.62 19.06
CA LEU A 531 21.19 8.80 20.50
C LEU A 531 22.15 7.80 21.15
N GLY A 532 22.59 6.76 20.44
CA GLY A 532 23.44 5.72 20.99
C GLY A 532 22.81 4.89 22.12
N ILE A 533 21.48 4.90 22.25
CA ILE A 533 20.71 4.00 23.13
C ILE A 533 20.53 2.68 22.38
N ALA A 534 20.73 1.55 23.06
CA ALA A 534 20.52 0.25 22.42
C ALA A 534 19.06 0.10 21.92
N PRO A 535 18.80 -0.47 20.73
CA PRO A 535 17.43 -0.63 20.22
C PRO A 535 16.49 -1.37 21.18
N ASP A 536 17.01 -2.33 21.95
CA ASP A 536 16.25 -3.09 22.95
C ASP A 536 15.83 -2.24 24.16
N ASP A 537 16.51 -1.13 24.42
CA ASP A 537 16.20 -0.17 25.48
C ASP A 537 15.27 0.97 25.01
N ILE A 538 14.75 0.88 23.78
CA ILE A 538 13.79 1.83 23.20
C ILE A 538 12.47 1.11 22.98
N GLU A 539 11.44 1.51 23.73
CA GLU A 539 10.06 1.08 23.49
C GLU A 539 9.44 1.92 22.39
N VAL A 540 8.81 1.29 21.42
CA VAL A 540 8.09 1.97 20.34
C VAL A 540 6.59 1.76 20.52
N VAL A 541 5.85 2.85 20.73
CA VAL A 541 4.41 2.88 20.96
C VAL A 541 3.71 3.43 19.72
N HIS A 542 2.73 2.70 19.21
CA HIS A 542 1.93 3.07 18.03
C HIS A 542 0.49 2.53 18.15
N GLY A 543 -0.39 2.92 17.23
CA GLY A 543 -1.70 2.30 17.05
C GLY A 543 -2.79 2.71 18.04
N ASP A 544 -2.50 3.55 19.03
CA ASP A 544 -3.46 4.02 20.03
C ASP A 544 -3.56 5.55 20.02
N THR A 545 -4.70 6.07 19.64
CA THR A 545 -4.90 7.52 19.47
C THR A 545 -4.86 8.35 20.73
N ASP A 546 -4.97 7.73 21.90
CA ASP A 546 -4.80 8.42 23.18
C ASP A 546 -3.33 8.43 23.67
N GLN A 547 -2.50 7.55 23.13
CA GLN A 547 -1.10 7.40 23.54
C GLN A 547 -0.08 7.95 22.54
N THR A 548 -0.52 8.26 21.31
CA THR A 548 0.37 8.68 20.23
C THR A 548 -0.04 10.04 19.66
N PRO A 549 0.91 10.84 19.15
CA PRO A 549 0.60 12.09 18.48
C PRO A 549 -0.16 11.84 17.17
N PHE A 550 -0.82 12.88 16.64
CA PHE A 550 -1.58 12.82 15.41
C PHE A 550 -0.71 12.55 14.18
N GLY A 551 -1.22 11.73 13.26
CA GLY A 551 -0.67 11.47 11.92
C GLY A 551 -1.57 10.52 11.14
N LEU A 552 -1.19 10.21 9.92
CA LEU A 552 -2.08 9.52 8.99
C LEU A 552 -1.81 8.01 8.82
N GLY A 553 -0.94 7.41 9.66
CA GLY A 553 -0.75 5.95 9.67
C GLY A 553 0.17 5.42 8.56
N THR A 554 -0.02 4.17 8.15
CA THR A 554 0.90 3.38 7.30
C THR A 554 0.22 2.90 6.03
N TYR A 555 0.57 3.48 4.90
CA TYR A 555 0.20 3.12 3.52
C TYR A 555 1.08 3.92 2.55
N GLY A 556 1.12 3.58 1.25
CA GLY A 556 1.90 4.33 0.26
C GLY A 556 3.38 4.43 0.61
N SER A 557 3.95 3.43 1.24
CA SER A 557 5.35 3.35 1.72
C SER A 557 5.82 4.58 2.51
N ARG A 558 4.87 5.26 3.23
CA ARG A 558 5.12 6.56 3.87
C ARG A 558 5.78 6.49 5.25
N SER A 559 5.75 5.33 5.92
CA SER A 559 6.21 5.24 7.31
C SER A 559 7.68 5.67 7.47
N THR A 560 8.59 5.14 6.69
CA THR A 560 10.01 5.55 6.73
C THR A 560 10.21 7.00 6.25
N PRO A 561 9.67 7.44 5.09
CA PRO A 561 9.85 8.82 4.62
C PRO A 561 9.26 9.88 5.53
N VAL A 562 8.14 9.63 6.19
CA VAL A 562 7.46 10.65 7.02
C VAL A 562 7.75 10.44 8.50
N SER A 563 7.29 9.32 9.08
CA SER A 563 7.50 9.05 10.52
C SER A 563 8.95 8.73 10.85
N GLY A 564 9.72 8.08 9.95
CA GLY A 564 11.17 7.89 10.14
C GLY A 564 11.93 9.20 10.14
N GLY A 565 11.54 10.15 9.28
CA GLY A 565 12.05 11.52 9.32
C GLY A 565 11.72 12.22 10.63
N ALA A 566 10.46 12.08 11.11
CA ALA A 566 10.04 12.61 12.42
C ALA A 566 10.85 12.00 13.57
N ALA A 567 11.06 10.67 13.56
CA ALA A 567 11.85 9.97 14.60
C ALA A 567 13.31 10.44 14.64
N ALA A 568 13.95 10.61 13.48
CA ALA A 568 15.30 11.15 13.43
C ALA A 568 15.38 12.59 13.96
N LEU A 569 14.43 13.45 13.56
CA LEU A 569 14.42 14.84 14.00
C LEU A 569 14.11 15.01 15.49
N VAL A 570 13.19 14.21 16.05
CA VAL A 570 12.89 14.27 17.48
C VAL A 570 14.09 13.79 18.30
N ALA A 571 14.79 12.74 17.84
CA ALA A 571 16.01 12.25 18.47
C ALA A 571 17.12 13.31 18.44
N ARG A 572 17.28 14.04 17.33
CA ARG A 572 18.22 15.17 17.23
C ARG A 572 17.86 16.30 18.18
N LYS A 573 16.57 16.66 18.33
CA LYS A 573 16.14 17.66 19.34
C LYS A 573 16.47 17.24 20.75
N VAL A 574 16.25 15.96 21.09
CA VAL A 574 16.65 15.42 22.41
C VAL A 574 18.15 15.48 22.58
N ARG A 575 18.94 15.14 21.57
CA ARG A 575 20.40 15.23 21.58
C ARG A 575 20.91 16.66 21.74
N ASP A 576 20.25 17.63 21.10
CA ASP A 576 20.61 19.06 21.22
C ASP A 576 20.35 19.58 22.66
N LYS A 577 19.21 19.21 23.27
CA LYS A 577 18.92 19.47 24.67
C LYS A 577 19.95 18.80 25.59
N ALA A 578 20.26 17.54 25.34
CA ALA A 578 21.25 16.77 26.06
C ALA A 578 22.64 17.40 25.97
N LYS A 579 23.02 17.98 24.83
CA LYS A 579 24.29 18.69 24.66
C LYS A 579 24.45 19.90 25.56
N ILE A 580 23.37 20.67 25.74
CA ILE A 580 23.35 21.82 26.63
C ILE A 580 23.52 21.38 28.11
N ILE A 581 22.81 20.31 28.51
CA ILE A 581 22.93 19.76 29.87
C ILE A 581 24.33 19.20 30.08
N ALA A 582 24.89 18.48 29.11
CA ALA A 582 26.26 17.96 29.16
C ALA A 582 27.30 19.07 29.34
N SER A 583 27.11 20.22 28.69
CA SER A 583 28.03 21.37 28.84
C SER A 583 28.04 21.89 30.30
N GLY A 584 26.86 21.94 30.92
CA GLY A 584 26.80 22.28 32.37
C GLY A 584 27.40 21.22 33.27
N MET A 585 27.25 19.91 32.95
CA MET A 585 27.82 18.81 33.72
C MET A 585 29.37 18.76 33.66
N LEU A 586 29.93 19.11 32.49
CA LEU A 586 31.37 19.08 32.25
C LEU A 586 32.03 20.44 32.42
N GLU A 587 31.26 21.49 32.78
CA GLU A 587 31.72 22.87 32.98
C GLU A 587 32.49 23.44 31.76
N VAL A 588 32.04 23.13 30.55
CA VAL A 588 32.64 23.58 29.29
C VAL A 588 31.60 24.23 28.37
N SER A 589 32.07 24.99 27.38
CA SER A 589 31.16 25.53 26.33
C SER A 589 30.51 24.43 25.51
N VAL A 590 29.28 24.63 25.11
CA VAL A 590 28.57 23.74 24.15
C VAL A 590 29.39 23.52 22.88
N ALA A 591 30.19 24.52 22.43
CA ALA A 591 31.05 24.45 21.27
C ALA A 591 32.24 23.49 21.45
N ASP A 592 32.67 23.25 22.68
CA ASP A 592 33.80 22.37 23.01
C ASP A 592 33.39 20.91 23.19
N LEU A 593 32.09 20.60 23.07
CA LEU A 593 31.60 19.23 23.14
C LEU A 593 31.56 18.56 21.76
N GLN A 594 31.94 17.30 21.73
CA GLN A 594 31.80 16.39 20.58
C GLN A 594 30.89 15.22 20.96
N TRP A 595 29.99 14.88 20.05
CA TRP A 595 29.10 13.72 20.16
C TRP A 595 29.74 12.47 19.58
N GLU A 596 29.72 11.38 20.31
CA GLU A 596 30.16 10.08 19.82
C GLU A 596 29.37 8.93 20.51
N LYS A 597 28.60 8.17 19.72
CA LYS A 597 27.98 6.89 20.15
C LYS A 597 27.33 6.91 21.54
N GLY A 598 26.41 7.82 21.79
CA GLY A 598 25.63 7.88 23.05
C GLY A 598 26.31 8.64 24.19
N LYS A 599 27.37 9.36 23.92
CA LYS A 599 28.06 10.23 24.93
C LYS A 599 28.49 11.54 24.32
N PHE A 600 28.60 12.56 25.17
CA PHE A 600 29.34 13.79 24.89
C PHE A 600 30.67 13.76 25.62
N HIS A 601 31.73 14.15 24.94
CA HIS A 601 33.06 14.33 25.51
C HIS A 601 33.64 15.68 25.11
N VAL A 602 34.59 16.15 25.90
CA VAL A 602 35.29 17.38 25.59
C VAL A 602 36.25 17.18 24.42
N LYS A 603 36.26 18.11 23.47
CA LYS A 603 37.18 18.07 22.32
C LYS A 603 38.63 18.08 22.84
N GLY A 604 39.40 17.08 22.39
CA GLY A 604 40.77 16.91 22.82
C GLY A 604 40.97 16.14 24.13
N ASP A 605 39.90 15.86 24.88
CA ASP A 605 39.92 15.01 26.08
C ASP A 605 38.74 14.02 26.11
N PRO A 606 38.85 12.88 25.42
CA PRO A 606 37.78 11.86 25.41
C PRO A 606 37.49 11.19 26.76
N SER A 607 38.35 11.40 27.77
CA SER A 607 38.15 10.88 29.13
C SER A 607 37.14 11.73 29.90
N ALA A 608 37.05 13.04 29.63
CA ALA A 608 36.02 13.94 30.16
C ALA A 608 34.74 13.77 29.34
N ALA A 609 33.90 12.79 29.71
CA ALA A 609 32.70 12.39 28.99
C ALA A 609 31.52 12.16 29.93
N VAL A 610 30.30 12.38 29.39
CA VAL A 610 29.03 12.02 30.02
C VAL A 610 28.16 11.26 29.01
N THR A 611 27.52 10.19 29.49
CA THR A 611 26.63 9.38 28.66
C THR A 611 25.24 9.98 28.61
N ILE A 612 24.42 9.51 27.61
CA ILE A 612 23.02 9.91 27.54
C ILE A 612 22.24 9.51 28.80
N ALA A 613 22.63 8.42 29.47
CA ALA A 613 22.03 7.99 30.73
C ALA A 613 22.38 8.95 31.90
N ASP A 614 23.63 9.39 31.99
CA ASP A 614 24.05 10.37 33.02
C ASP A 614 23.32 11.70 32.82
N ILE A 615 23.18 12.13 31.56
CA ILE A 615 22.46 13.35 31.17
C ILE A 615 20.98 13.25 31.51
N ALA A 616 20.37 12.10 31.20
CA ALA A 616 18.96 11.83 31.52
C ALA A 616 18.72 11.86 33.04
N MET A 617 19.61 11.23 33.80
CA MET A 617 19.54 11.28 35.26
C MET A 617 19.65 12.73 35.76
N ARG A 618 20.55 13.56 35.19
CA ARG A 618 20.68 14.99 35.53
C ARG A 618 19.42 15.76 35.16
N ALA A 619 18.85 15.53 33.98
CA ALA A 619 17.67 16.22 33.45
C ALA A 619 16.41 16.02 34.31
N HIS A 620 16.29 14.85 34.93
CA HIS A 620 15.14 14.49 35.79
C HIS A 620 15.43 14.61 37.28
N GLY A 621 16.68 14.76 37.68
CA GLY A 621 17.12 14.78 39.05
C GLY A 621 16.93 16.14 39.73
N ALA A 622 17.28 16.20 41.02
CA ALA A 622 17.17 17.41 41.83
C ALA A 622 18.33 18.42 41.66
N GLY A 623 19.27 18.13 40.76
CA GLY A 623 20.39 19.05 40.53
C GLY A 623 20.04 20.19 39.59
N ASP A 624 20.75 21.32 39.70
CA ASP A 624 20.58 22.50 38.88
C ASP A 624 20.80 22.17 37.39
N LEU A 625 19.92 22.69 36.52
CA LEU A 625 20.07 22.66 35.09
C LEU A 625 20.60 24.00 34.55
N PRO A 626 21.23 24.02 33.39
CA PRO A 626 21.60 25.28 32.71
C PRO A 626 20.42 26.21 32.57
N GLU A 627 20.68 27.53 32.63
CA GLU A 627 19.66 28.56 32.51
C GLU A 627 18.81 28.38 31.22
N GLY A 628 17.48 28.43 31.34
CA GLY A 628 16.52 28.30 30.26
C GLY A 628 16.24 26.85 29.82
N ILE A 629 16.80 25.84 30.49
CA ILE A 629 16.54 24.43 30.21
C ILE A 629 15.51 23.89 31.23
N GLU A 630 14.38 23.43 30.71
CA GLU A 630 13.34 22.75 31.50
C GLU A 630 13.77 21.33 31.89
N GLY A 631 13.27 20.85 33.05
CA GLY A 631 13.47 19.47 33.49
C GLY A 631 12.92 18.44 32.48
N GLY A 632 13.43 17.20 32.56
CA GLY A 632 13.13 16.13 31.63
C GLY A 632 14.02 16.10 30.38
N LEU A 633 14.09 14.96 29.75
CA LEU A 633 14.84 14.75 28.50
C LEU A 633 13.88 14.19 27.42
N ASP A 634 13.07 15.08 26.89
CA ASP A 634 12.02 14.76 25.94
C ASP A 634 11.87 15.85 24.89
N ALA A 635 11.25 15.48 23.75
CA ALA A 635 10.88 16.39 22.67
C ALA A 635 9.71 15.84 21.86
N GLU A 636 9.06 16.75 21.12
CA GLU A 636 8.00 16.44 20.15
C GLU A 636 8.29 17.11 18.81
N VAL A 637 7.88 16.48 17.72
CA VAL A 637 8.01 16.96 16.33
C VAL A 637 6.77 16.59 15.54
N CYS A 638 6.29 17.52 14.72
CA CYS A 638 5.42 17.23 13.57
C CYS A 638 6.24 17.46 12.30
N TYR A 639 6.54 16.38 11.59
CA TYR A 639 7.38 16.45 10.39
C TYR A 639 6.53 16.57 9.13
N ASN A 640 6.83 17.62 8.37
CA ASN A 640 6.22 17.91 7.07
C ASN A 640 7.29 17.79 5.99
N PRO A 641 7.28 16.72 5.17
CA PRO A 641 8.28 16.51 4.12
C PRO A 641 8.27 17.63 3.07
N SER A 642 9.43 17.98 2.55
CA SER A 642 9.57 18.99 1.49
C SER A 642 9.28 18.44 0.09
N ASN A 643 9.36 17.12 -0.09
CA ASN A 643 9.06 16.39 -1.31
C ASN A 643 8.78 14.92 -0.97
N LEU A 644 8.23 14.18 -1.92
CA LEU A 644 8.23 12.71 -1.92
C LEU A 644 9.65 12.17 -1.99
N THR A 645 9.83 10.90 -1.66
CA THR A 645 11.05 10.14 -1.95
C THR A 645 10.78 9.16 -3.09
N TYR A 646 11.81 8.86 -3.88
CA TYR A 646 11.68 8.07 -5.09
C TYR A 646 12.61 6.84 -5.04
N PRO A 647 12.17 5.72 -4.43
CA PRO A 647 12.87 4.45 -4.57
C PRO A 647 12.73 3.96 -6.01
N TYR A 648 13.66 3.10 -6.42
CA TYR A 648 13.68 2.51 -7.76
C TYR A 648 14.35 1.14 -7.76
N GLY A 649 14.13 0.38 -8.81
CA GLY A 649 14.73 -0.95 -8.91
C GLY A 649 14.78 -1.48 -10.34
N ALA A 650 15.63 -2.50 -10.49
CA ALA A 650 15.76 -3.29 -11.70
C ALA A 650 15.44 -4.76 -11.37
N TYR A 651 14.37 -5.29 -11.94
CA TYR A 651 13.89 -6.64 -11.68
C TYR A 651 14.00 -7.51 -12.91
N PHE A 652 14.37 -8.76 -12.73
CA PHE A 652 14.46 -9.77 -13.77
C PHE A 652 13.73 -11.03 -13.36
N CYS A 653 12.91 -11.53 -14.27
CA CYS A 653 12.18 -12.78 -14.12
C CYS A 653 12.56 -13.75 -15.26
N VAL A 654 12.80 -15.01 -14.94
CA VAL A 654 13.01 -16.08 -15.90
C VAL A 654 11.91 -17.11 -15.73
N VAL A 655 11.19 -17.39 -16.81
CA VAL A 655 10.10 -18.37 -16.83
C VAL A 655 10.38 -19.50 -17.82
N ASP A 656 9.84 -20.67 -17.50
CA ASP A 656 9.67 -21.77 -18.43
C ASP A 656 8.17 -22.03 -18.61
N ILE A 657 7.71 -22.25 -19.84
CA ILE A 657 6.33 -22.59 -20.14
C ILE A 657 6.28 -24.00 -20.70
N ASP A 658 5.42 -24.85 -20.13
CA ASP A 658 5.16 -26.18 -20.67
C ASP A 658 4.30 -26.04 -21.95
N PRO A 659 4.81 -26.47 -23.13
CA PRO A 659 4.08 -26.28 -24.39
C PRO A 659 2.82 -27.14 -24.50
N GLY A 660 2.66 -28.19 -23.69
CA GLY A 660 1.49 -29.07 -23.70
C GLY A 660 0.35 -28.60 -22.80
N THR A 661 0.67 -27.91 -21.70
CA THR A 661 -0.30 -27.48 -20.70
C THR A 661 -0.40 -25.97 -20.57
N ALA A 662 0.52 -25.23 -21.19
CA ALA A 662 0.70 -23.77 -21.07
C ALA A 662 0.93 -23.29 -19.61
N VAL A 663 1.29 -24.17 -18.70
CA VAL A 663 1.64 -23.83 -17.31
C VAL A 663 2.92 -23.02 -17.31
N VAL A 664 2.89 -21.85 -16.70
CA VAL A 664 4.05 -20.98 -16.48
C VAL A 664 4.72 -21.35 -15.17
N LYS A 665 6.02 -21.58 -15.21
CA LYS A 665 6.86 -21.78 -14.02
C LYS A 665 7.86 -20.64 -13.91
N VAL A 666 7.80 -19.89 -12.84
CA VAL A 666 8.86 -18.91 -12.52
C VAL A 666 10.08 -19.71 -12.05
N ARG A 667 11.16 -19.65 -12.83
CA ARG A 667 12.41 -20.38 -12.57
C ARG A 667 13.36 -19.62 -11.68
N ARG A 668 13.50 -18.31 -11.93
CA ARG A 668 14.34 -17.38 -11.17
C ARG A 668 13.67 -16.01 -11.10
N PHE A 669 13.86 -15.34 -10.00
CA PHE A 669 13.50 -13.94 -9.85
C PHE A 669 14.61 -13.21 -9.12
N LEU A 670 15.11 -12.11 -9.72
CA LEU A 670 16.11 -11.23 -9.14
C LEU A 670 15.56 -9.81 -9.02
N ALA A 671 15.73 -9.22 -7.84
CA ALA A 671 15.41 -7.83 -7.56
C ALA A 671 16.67 -7.07 -7.09
N VAL A 672 16.96 -5.93 -7.71
CA VAL A 672 17.98 -4.98 -7.23
C VAL A 672 17.28 -3.65 -6.98
N ASP A 673 17.22 -3.25 -5.71
CA ASP A 673 16.49 -2.07 -5.25
C ASP A 673 17.43 -0.96 -4.77
N ASP A 674 16.93 0.28 -4.83
CA ASP A 674 17.53 1.43 -4.18
C ASP A 674 16.46 2.15 -3.33
N CYS A 675 16.57 2.03 -2.01
CA CYS A 675 15.73 2.73 -1.05
C CYS A 675 16.51 3.78 -0.24
N GLY A 676 17.61 4.29 -0.81
CA GLY A 676 18.49 5.21 -0.11
C GLY A 676 19.17 4.56 1.09
N THR A 677 19.26 5.26 2.20
CA THR A 677 19.86 4.73 3.44
C THR A 677 19.07 3.51 3.96
N ARG A 678 19.74 2.38 4.10
CA ARG A 678 19.17 1.12 4.56
C ARG A 678 19.21 1.05 6.08
N ILE A 679 18.02 1.05 6.72
CA ILE A 679 17.92 1.00 8.20
C ILE A 679 18.14 -0.44 8.69
N ASN A 680 17.36 -1.38 8.17
CA ASN A 680 17.48 -2.81 8.49
C ASN A 680 17.42 -3.68 7.23
N PRO A 681 18.56 -4.23 6.77
CA PRO A 681 18.60 -5.07 5.56
C PRO A 681 17.65 -6.27 5.59
N MET A 682 17.49 -6.95 6.72
CA MET A 682 16.61 -8.11 6.85
C MET A 682 15.14 -7.74 6.63
N ILE A 683 14.68 -6.60 7.17
CA ILE A 683 13.31 -6.13 7.00
C ILE A 683 13.10 -5.69 5.55
N ILE A 684 14.08 -5.01 4.94
CA ILE A 684 14.02 -4.63 3.52
C ILE A 684 13.87 -5.87 2.64
N GLU A 685 14.71 -6.90 2.84
CA GLU A 685 14.59 -8.17 2.12
C GLU A 685 13.20 -8.80 2.28
N GLY A 686 12.66 -8.80 3.51
CA GLY A 686 11.32 -9.32 3.78
C GLY A 686 10.21 -8.57 3.02
N GLN A 687 10.31 -7.22 2.91
CA GLN A 687 9.38 -6.41 2.11
C GLN A 687 9.51 -6.71 0.61
N VAL A 688 10.74 -6.80 0.11
CA VAL A 688 11.01 -7.12 -1.30
C VAL A 688 10.49 -8.52 -1.65
N HIS A 689 10.75 -9.53 -0.82
CA HIS A 689 10.25 -10.89 -1.03
C HIS A 689 8.72 -10.92 -1.06
N GLY A 690 8.06 -10.27 -0.10
CA GLY A 690 6.60 -10.20 -0.04
C GLY A 690 6.00 -9.58 -1.30
N GLY A 691 6.53 -8.42 -1.73
CA GLY A 691 6.04 -7.75 -2.93
C GLY A 691 6.31 -8.50 -4.24
N ILE A 692 7.41 -9.28 -4.33
CA ILE A 692 7.65 -10.16 -5.47
C ILE A 692 6.59 -11.28 -5.52
N VAL A 693 6.27 -11.89 -4.38
CA VAL A 693 5.26 -12.96 -4.31
C VAL A 693 3.89 -12.44 -4.72
N ASP A 694 3.51 -11.27 -4.20
CA ASP A 694 2.27 -10.59 -4.60
C ASP A 694 2.23 -10.32 -6.11
N GLY A 695 3.32 -9.80 -6.69
CA GLY A 695 3.40 -9.55 -8.12
C GLY A 695 3.40 -10.81 -9.00
N ILE A 696 3.92 -11.94 -8.53
CA ILE A 696 3.77 -13.24 -9.19
C ILE A 696 2.29 -13.65 -9.19
N GLY A 697 1.61 -13.48 -8.05
CA GLY A 697 0.18 -13.73 -7.90
C GLY A 697 -0.64 -12.92 -8.90
N MET A 698 -0.46 -11.60 -8.90
CA MET A 698 -1.14 -10.69 -9.83
C MET A 698 -0.90 -11.05 -11.30
N ALA A 699 0.33 -11.39 -11.66
CA ALA A 699 0.68 -11.67 -13.04
C ALA A 699 0.11 -13.00 -13.56
N LEU A 700 -0.02 -14.03 -12.70
CA LEU A 700 -0.28 -15.39 -13.13
C LEU A 700 -1.61 -16.00 -12.63
N MET A 701 -2.22 -15.45 -11.56
CA MET A 701 -3.26 -16.16 -10.82
C MET A 701 -4.45 -15.28 -10.41
N GLU A 702 -4.19 -14.07 -9.90
CA GLU A 702 -5.15 -13.29 -9.15
C GLU A 702 -6.03 -12.42 -10.06
N MET A 703 -7.35 -12.55 -9.90
CA MET A 703 -8.35 -11.71 -10.55
C MET A 703 -9.68 -11.84 -9.85
N ILE A 704 -10.35 -10.75 -9.57
CA ILE A 704 -11.77 -10.74 -9.21
C ILE A 704 -12.57 -10.60 -10.49
N ALA A 705 -13.20 -11.69 -10.91
CA ALA A 705 -14.09 -11.73 -12.07
C ALA A 705 -15.56 -11.55 -11.66
N PHE A 706 -16.37 -11.06 -12.60
CA PHE A 706 -17.81 -10.91 -12.46
C PHE A 706 -18.49 -11.55 -13.65
N ASP A 707 -19.70 -12.11 -13.44
CA ASP A 707 -20.56 -12.53 -14.54
C ASP A 707 -21.39 -11.37 -15.10
N GLU A 708 -22.22 -11.64 -16.10
CA GLU A 708 -23.07 -10.65 -16.76
C GLU A 708 -24.13 -10.04 -15.81
N ASP A 709 -24.52 -10.78 -14.77
CA ASP A 709 -25.45 -10.33 -13.72
C ASP A 709 -24.74 -9.53 -12.61
N GLY A 710 -23.42 -9.37 -12.70
CA GLY A 710 -22.59 -8.66 -11.71
C GLY A 710 -22.28 -9.48 -10.46
N ASN A 711 -22.46 -10.80 -10.49
CA ASN A 711 -22.06 -11.67 -9.40
C ASN A 711 -20.53 -11.79 -9.35
N CYS A 712 -19.97 -11.63 -8.16
CA CYS A 712 -18.55 -11.82 -7.92
C CYS A 712 -18.19 -13.31 -7.95
N LEU A 713 -17.35 -13.71 -8.91
CA LEU A 713 -16.90 -15.10 -9.07
C LEU A 713 -15.63 -15.42 -8.26
N GLY A 714 -15.06 -14.42 -7.58
CA GLY A 714 -13.84 -14.53 -6.75
C GLY A 714 -14.10 -14.55 -5.24
N GLY A 715 -15.28 -14.98 -4.79
CA GLY A 715 -15.70 -14.88 -3.38
C GLY A 715 -15.10 -15.91 -2.43
N SER A 716 -14.17 -16.76 -2.86
CA SER A 716 -13.47 -17.72 -2.01
C SER A 716 -12.01 -17.90 -2.44
N LEU A 717 -11.15 -18.43 -1.54
CA LEU A 717 -9.76 -18.78 -1.89
C LEU A 717 -9.65 -20.00 -2.83
N MET A 718 -10.75 -20.62 -3.21
CA MET A 718 -10.82 -21.63 -4.29
C MET A 718 -10.87 -20.98 -5.68
N ASP A 719 -11.37 -19.75 -5.75
CA ASP A 719 -11.61 -19.00 -6.98
C ASP A 719 -10.61 -17.85 -7.13
N TYR A 720 -10.34 -17.13 -6.05
CA TYR A 720 -9.29 -16.13 -5.98
C TYR A 720 -8.00 -16.77 -5.47
N LEU A 721 -7.13 -17.17 -6.41
CA LEU A 721 -5.91 -17.92 -6.11
C LEU A 721 -4.79 -16.98 -5.70
N ILE A 722 -4.26 -17.17 -4.50
CA ILE A 722 -3.04 -16.51 -4.03
C ILE A 722 -1.84 -17.47 -4.13
N PRO A 723 -0.61 -16.98 -4.40
CA PRO A 723 0.56 -17.85 -4.49
C PRO A 723 0.84 -18.60 -3.20
N THR A 724 1.24 -19.85 -3.35
CA THR A 724 1.79 -20.68 -2.28
C THR A 724 3.30 -20.81 -2.42
N ALA A 725 3.96 -21.48 -1.47
CA ALA A 725 5.39 -21.74 -1.57
C ALA A 725 5.81 -22.61 -2.78
N LEU A 726 4.84 -23.22 -3.49
CA LEU A 726 5.12 -24.05 -4.67
C LEU A 726 5.33 -23.22 -5.94
N GLU A 727 4.66 -22.08 -6.06
CA GLU A 727 4.73 -21.20 -7.22
C GLU A 727 5.93 -20.25 -7.15
N VAL A 728 6.51 -20.05 -5.96
CA VAL A 728 7.55 -19.05 -5.72
C VAL A 728 8.95 -19.70 -5.80
N PRO A 729 9.85 -19.20 -6.67
CA PRO A 729 11.23 -19.68 -6.72
C PRO A 729 12.03 -19.16 -5.51
N HIS A 730 13.29 -19.60 -5.39
CA HIS A 730 14.24 -18.90 -4.53
C HIS A 730 14.44 -17.47 -5.06
N LEU A 731 14.19 -16.47 -4.20
CA LEU A 731 14.30 -15.06 -4.57
C LEU A 731 15.73 -14.56 -4.35
N GLU A 732 16.27 -13.89 -5.37
CA GLU A 732 17.59 -13.28 -5.34
C GLU A 732 17.44 -11.77 -5.16
N THR A 733 18.16 -11.18 -4.20
CA THR A 733 18.10 -9.75 -3.94
C THR A 733 19.47 -9.08 -3.99
N GLY A 734 19.50 -7.85 -4.41
CA GLY A 734 20.66 -6.97 -4.39
C GLY A 734 20.23 -5.53 -4.11
N HIS A 735 21.18 -4.62 -3.97
CA HIS A 735 20.86 -3.22 -3.72
C HIS A 735 21.90 -2.26 -4.30
N THR A 736 21.49 -1.03 -4.52
CA THR A 736 22.32 0.17 -4.64
C THR A 736 21.88 1.18 -3.59
N VAL A 737 22.65 2.27 -3.41
CA VAL A 737 22.36 3.26 -2.37
C VAL A 737 22.54 4.67 -2.93
N THR A 738 21.42 5.36 -3.17
CA THR A 738 21.38 6.79 -3.49
C THR A 738 20.47 7.52 -2.52
N PRO A 739 21.04 8.15 -1.47
CA PRO A 739 20.24 8.80 -0.44
C PRO A 739 19.34 9.90 -0.99
N SER A 740 18.11 9.99 -0.45
CA SER A 740 17.21 11.10 -0.77
C SER A 740 17.71 12.39 -0.11
N PRO A 741 17.88 13.49 -0.87
CA PRO A 741 18.28 14.78 -0.31
C PRO A 741 17.15 15.45 0.50
N HIS A 742 15.93 14.96 0.39
CA HIS A 742 14.75 15.51 1.07
C HIS A 742 14.44 14.82 2.41
N HIS A 743 15.14 13.74 2.72
CA HIS A 743 14.91 12.97 3.95
C HIS A 743 16.04 13.18 4.97
N PRO A 744 15.73 13.37 6.27
CA PRO A 744 16.76 13.67 7.31
C PRO A 744 17.89 12.66 7.41
N ILE A 745 17.65 11.39 7.11
CA ILE A 745 18.66 10.32 7.10
C ILE A 745 18.89 9.71 5.71
N GLY A 746 18.36 10.34 4.64
CA GLY A 746 18.53 9.87 3.27
C GLY A 746 17.77 8.59 2.91
N ALA A 747 16.87 8.09 3.75
CA ALA A 747 16.09 6.90 3.48
C ALA A 747 14.93 7.19 2.50
N LYS A 748 14.50 6.15 1.76
CA LYS A 748 13.30 6.15 0.93
C LYS A 748 12.40 4.99 1.37
N GLY A 749 11.11 5.06 1.07
CA GLY A 749 10.20 3.95 1.34
C GLY A 749 10.50 2.73 0.45
N ILE A 750 10.26 1.52 0.96
CA ILE A 750 10.48 0.27 0.20
C ILE A 750 9.31 -0.71 0.32
N GLY A 751 8.31 -0.38 1.16
CA GLY A 751 7.24 -1.32 1.52
C GLY A 751 6.45 -1.86 0.33
N GLU A 752 6.30 -1.10 -0.73
CA GLU A 752 5.45 -1.45 -1.88
C GLU A 752 6.25 -1.60 -3.19
N SER A 753 7.53 -1.20 -3.22
CA SER A 753 8.35 -1.15 -4.46
C SER A 753 8.38 -2.48 -5.21
N ALA A 754 8.48 -3.59 -4.51
CA ALA A 754 8.56 -4.89 -5.17
C ALA A 754 7.25 -5.30 -5.85
N THR A 755 6.10 -4.93 -5.29
CA THR A 755 4.80 -5.12 -5.97
C THR A 755 4.64 -4.20 -7.17
N VAL A 756 5.28 -3.04 -7.19
CA VAL A 756 5.30 -2.15 -8.36
C VAL A 756 6.11 -2.77 -9.51
N GLY A 757 7.29 -3.29 -9.22
CA GLY A 757 8.23 -3.76 -10.25
C GLY A 757 8.04 -5.20 -10.72
N SER A 758 7.44 -6.08 -9.91
CA SER A 758 7.37 -7.51 -10.21
C SER A 758 6.32 -7.92 -11.26
N PRO A 759 5.08 -7.38 -11.30
CA PRO A 759 4.12 -7.77 -12.32
C PRO A 759 4.64 -7.55 -13.74
N PRO A 760 5.18 -6.37 -14.11
CA PRO A 760 5.72 -6.19 -15.46
C PRO A 760 6.91 -7.12 -15.75
N ALA A 761 7.78 -7.41 -14.78
CA ALA A 761 8.89 -8.33 -14.98
C ALA A 761 8.40 -9.76 -15.30
N VAL A 762 7.38 -10.25 -14.62
CA VAL A 762 6.77 -11.57 -14.86
C VAL A 762 6.05 -11.60 -16.21
N VAL A 763 5.19 -10.61 -16.49
CA VAL A 763 4.43 -10.56 -17.75
C VAL A 763 5.37 -10.44 -18.96
N ASN A 764 6.40 -9.59 -18.85
CA ASN A 764 7.42 -9.44 -19.90
C ASN A 764 8.15 -10.77 -20.15
N ALA A 765 8.42 -11.56 -19.09
CA ALA A 765 9.02 -12.89 -19.24
C ALA A 765 8.11 -13.87 -19.96
N VAL A 766 6.82 -13.90 -19.61
CA VAL A 766 5.85 -14.78 -20.29
C VAL A 766 5.69 -14.38 -21.76
N VAL A 767 5.55 -13.09 -22.04
CA VAL A 767 5.42 -12.60 -23.43
C VAL A 767 6.70 -12.89 -24.24
N ASP A 768 7.88 -12.73 -23.64
CA ASP A 768 9.15 -13.08 -24.28
C ASP A 768 9.24 -14.59 -24.58
N ALA A 769 8.74 -15.47 -23.70
CA ALA A 769 8.64 -16.90 -23.96
C ALA A 769 7.70 -17.21 -25.14
N LEU A 770 6.65 -16.40 -25.33
CA LEU A 770 5.64 -16.55 -26.39
C LEU A 770 6.02 -15.82 -27.70
N ALA A 771 7.14 -15.13 -27.76
CA ALA A 771 7.60 -14.43 -28.97
C ALA A 771 7.69 -15.31 -30.24
N PRO A 772 8.00 -16.63 -30.16
CA PRO A 772 7.95 -17.51 -31.33
C PRO A 772 6.56 -17.65 -31.97
N PHE A 773 5.49 -17.36 -31.20
CA PHE A 773 4.11 -17.36 -31.71
C PHE A 773 3.64 -15.97 -32.20
N GLY A 774 4.52 -14.96 -32.19
CA GLY A 774 4.19 -13.59 -32.59
C GLY A 774 3.45 -12.80 -31.54
N VAL A 775 3.36 -13.29 -30.30
CA VAL A 775 2.68 -12.60 -29.19
C VAL A 775 3.52 -11.40 -28.75
N ARG A 776 2.96 -10.20 -28.88
CA ARG A 776 3.58 -8.94 -28.46
C ARG A 776 3.09 -8.49 -27.08
N HIS A 777 1.85 -8.81 -26.76
CA HIS A 777 1.21 -8.47 -25.48
C HIS A 777 0.19 -9.55 -25.09
N ALA A 778 0.03 -9.72 -23.78
CA ALA A 778 -1.07 -10.50 -23.20
C ALA A 778 -1.39 -9.89 -21.82
N ASP A 779 -2.68 -9.77 -21.52
CA ASP A 779 -3.16 -9.19 -20.27
C ASP A 779 -3.13 -10.18 -19.10
N MET A 780 -2.86 -9.66 -17.91
CA MET A 780 -2.94 -10.40 -16.64
C MET A 780 -4.38 -10.84 -16.31
N PRO A 781 -4.54 -11.90 -15.51
CA PRO A 781 -3.54 -12.88 -15.13
C PRO A 781 -3.24 -13.84 -16.27
N LEU A 782 -1.97 -14.23 -16.43
CA LEU A 782 -1.52 -15.17 -17.45
C LEU A 782 -1.71 -16.62 -16.99
N THR A 783 -2.97 -16.97 -16.76
CA THR A 783 -3.36 -18.35 -16.42
C THR A 783 -3.05 -19.32 -17.57
N PRO A 784 -2.94 -20.64 -17.31
CA PRO A 784 -2.66 -21.61 -18.36
C PRO A 784 -3.62 -21.54 -19.55
N SER A 785 -4.91 -21.28 -19.32
CA SER A 785 -5.89 -21.12 -20.39
C SER A 785 -5.60 -19.91 -21.27
N ARG A 786 -5.30 -18.75 -20.68
CA ARG A 786 -4.99 -17.53 -21.41
C ARG A 786 -3.66 -17.61 -22.16
N VAL A 787 -2.65 -18.23 -21.57
CA VAL A 787 -1.37 -18.51 -22.22
C VAL A 787 -1.59 -19.45 -23.42
N TRP A 788 -2.43 -20.48 -23.26
CA TRP A 788 -2.79 -21.40 -24.34
C TRP A 788 -3.49 -20.69 -25.50
N GLU A 789 -4.45 -19.81 -25.21
CA GLU A 789 -5.15 -19.01 -26.23
C GLU A 789 -4.17 -18.09 -26.97
N ALA A 790 -3.28 -17.42 -26.27
CA ALA A 790 -2.24 -16.59 -26.86
C ALA A 790 -1.33 -17.41 -27.81
N MET A 791 -0.96 -18.64 -27.43
CA MET A 791 -0.19 -19.57 -28.28
C MET A 791 -0.95 -19.96 -29.56
N GLN A 792 -2.28 -19.94 -29.55
CA GLN A 792 -3.13 -20.23 -30.72
C GLN A 792 -3.41 -18.98 -31.59
N GLY A 793 -2.84 -17.82 -31.24
CA GLY A 793 -3.12 -16.55 -31.93
C GLY A 793 -4.54 -16.02 -31.71
N ARG A 794 -5.21 -16.46 -30.64
CA ARG A 794 -6.53 -15.96 -30.24
C ARG A 794 -6.34 -14.78 -29.30
N ALA A 795 -7.21 -13.76 -29.46
CA ALA A 795 -7.29 -12.72 -28.43
C ALA A 795 -7.69 -13.35 -27.09
N THR A 796 -7.03 -12.95 -26.01
CA THR A 796 -7.50 -13.30 -24.66
C THR A 796 -8.93 -12.78 -24.50
N PRO A 797 -9.87 -13.57 -23.96
CA PRO A 797 -11.21 -13.08 -23.68
C PRO A 797 -11.15 -11.83 -22.83
N PRO A 798 -12.05 -10.86 -23.03
CA PRO A 798 -12.17 -9.72 -22.15
C PRO A 798 -12.38 -10.21 -20.70
N ILE A 799 -11.84 -9.46 -19.78
CA ILE A 799 -11.93 -9.73 -18.33
C ILE A 799 -13.32 -9.34 -17.87
#